data_91b340f70c837995aa24fe25274205b8
#
_entry.id   91b340f70c837995aa24fe25274205b8
#
_cell.length_a   1.000
_cell.length_b   1.000
_cell.length_c   1.000
_cell.angle_alpha   90.00
_cell.angle_beta   90.00
_cell.angle_gamma   90.00
#
_symmetry.space_group_name_H-M   'P 1'
#
loop_
_entity.id
_entity.type
_entity.pdbx_description
1 polymer ?
#
loop_
_entity_poly.entity_id
_entity_poly.type
_entity_poly.pdbx_seq_one_letter_code
_entity_poly.pdbx_strand_id
1 'polypeptide(L)'
;MSSQSSEPPRHHHRTLTNDLDPLSTAQVYYGQSHKKNSKTRTYSSVVDVSRRHDAGMAGLKQPGRRSSHDEPSSVPRKFLIPVDETLQTLLAREDTDQNYQITIDDHGPKVLSVGTAASNGLNRFDVRGTYMLSNLLQELTLAKDYGRKTIILDEARLNENPVNRLSRLIRDSFWNNLTRKTDASNIARIARDPKDWTPNPHPRVYIPRGAPEQFEYYKKHAEANPEENLEVIWLNEDCADDEYVRDLNDAPGLLALDMEEYINDKGEKDFRGLPFVVPGGRFNELYGWDSYMESLGLLVNDRVDLVKSMVQNFCFCIKHYGKILNGNRTYYLGRSQPPFLTDMSLRVFERIKHEPGSIDFLRTSIMAAIKEYYSVWMAQPRYDAESGLSRYRPQGIGVPPETEATHFVHILEPYAKKHGMTFEEFVHAYNHRKVLEPELDDYFLHDRAVRESGHDTSYRLERVAANLATVDLNSLLYKYETDIARVIRGHFNDKLPIPQEFCLPGQDPYVETSATWDRRAKKRKALMDKYMWNEEEGMYFDYNTVEKKQTGYESATTFWPMWSGVATPRQAAALISKALPKLEEYGGLASGTEKSRGPIGLERPNRQWDYPFGWAPQQMLAWVGFERYGYEAEAQRLAYKWCYMVTKAFVDFNGVVVEKYDVTRPIDPHKVEAEYGNQGSDFKGVPREGFGWVNASYVYGLQLLNAHMRRALGALTEYDAFVKATEALGF
;
A
#
# COMPACT_ATOMS: atom_id res chain seq x y z
N MET A 1 54.29 -20.03 -11.20
CA MET A 1 52.95 -20.62 -11.34
C MET A 1 51.97 -19.65 -10.68
N SER A 2 51.36 -18.82 -11.49
CA SER A 2 50.47 -17.75 -11.15
C SER A 2 49.03 -18.27 -11.10
N SER A 3 48.37 -18.17 -9.98
CA SER A 3 46.94 -18.42 -9.85
C SER A 3 46.16 -17.13 -10.20
N GLN A 4 45.50 -17.12 -11.34
CA GLN A 4 44.54 -16.12 -11.71
C GLN A 4 43.24 -16.37 -10.92
N SER A 5 42.86 -15.39 -10.09
CA SER A 5 41.54 -15.31 -9.48
C SER A 5 40.59 -14.66 -10.51
N SER A 6 39.59 -15.40 -10.96
CA SER A 6 38.50 -14.87 -11.78
C SER A 6 37.54 -14.02 -10.94
N GLU A 7 37.49 -12.72 -11.19
CA GLU A 7 36.44 -11.83 -10.72
C GLU A 7 35.09 -12.19 -11.38
N PRO A 8 33.97 -12.14 -10.60
CA PRO A 8 32.67 -12.30 -11.22
C PRO A 8 32.25 -11.03 -12.00
N PRO A 9 31.40 -11.15 -13.03
CA PRO A 9 31.04 -10.04 -13.90
C PRO A 9 30.30 -8.93 -13.15
N ARG A 10 30.81 -7.72 -13.26
CA ARG A 10 30.17 -6.50 -12.73
C ARG A 10 28.85 -6.26 -13.46
N HIS A 11 27.75 -6.36 -12.75
CA HIS A 11 26.47 -5.84 -13.22
C HIS A 11 26.53 -4.30 -13.21
N HIS A 12 26.52 -3.70 -14.38
CA HIS A 12 26.33 -2.25 -14.52
C HIS A 12 24.90 -1.90 -14.11
N HIS A 13 24.74 -1.38 -12.90
CA HIS A 13 23.53 -0.70 -12.48
C HIS A 13 23.36 0.58 -13.32
N ARG A 14 22.36 0.60 -14.18
CA ARG A 14 21.84 1.85 -14.74
C ARG A 14 20.98 2.48 -13.67
N THR A 15 21.48 3.51 -13.03
CA THR A 15 20.68 4.49 -12.29
C THR A 15 19.67 5.11 -13.25
N LEU A 16 18.41 4.79 -13.07
CA LEU A 16 17.32 5.53 -13.70
C LEU A 16 17.20 6.85 -12.94
N THR A 17 17.67 7.92 -13.54
CA THR A 17 17.51 9.28 -13.04
C THR A 17 16.01 9.63 -12.93
N ASN A 18 15.65 10.34 -11.87
CA ASN A 18 14.28 10.70 -11.48
C ASN A 18 13.53 11.66 -12.46
N ASP A 19 14.11 12.02 -13.57
CA ASP A 19 13.45 12.78 -14.62
C ASP A 19 12.80 11.83 -15.63
N LEU A 20 11.72 11.17 -15.19
CA LEU A 20 10.81 10.52 -16.12
C LEU A 20 9.93 11.60 -16.76
N ASP A 21 10.48 12.24 -17.81
CA ASP A 21 9.68 12.94 -18.81
C ASP A 21 8.52 12.01 -19.23
N PRO A 22 7.26 12.47 -19.22
CA PRO A 22 6.14 11.72 -19.77
C PRO A 22 6.42 11.13 -21.16
N LEU A 23 7.28 11.78 -21.95
CA LEU A 23 7.77 11.29 -23.25
C LEU A 23 8.69 10.07 -23.10
N SER A 24 9.47 9.93 -22.02
CA SER A 24 10.31 8.74 -21.80
C SER A 24 9.49 7.50 -21.49
N THR A 25 8.36 7.65 -20.82
CA THR A 25 7.39 6.57 -20.57
C THR A 25 6.76 6.08 -21.88
N ALA A 26 6.46 7.01 -22.82
CA ALA A 26 5.99 6.67 -24.17
C ALA A 26 7.07 5.95 -24.98
N GLN A 27 8.33 6.34 -24.87
CA GLN A 27 9.43 5.65 -25.53
C GLN A 27 9.67 4.24 -24.99
N VAL A 28 9.50 4.02 -23.67
CA VAL A 28 9.51 2.70 -23.07
C VAL A 28 8.34 1.86 -23.58
N TYR A 29 7.13 2.44 -23.63
CA TYR A 29 5.93 1.76 -24.12
C TYR A 29 5.95 1.46 -25.63
N TYR A 30 6.42 2.40 -26.46
CA TYR A 30 6.30 2.32 -27.91
C TYR A 30 7.63 2.18 -28.65
N GLY A 31 8.77 2.49 -28.04
CA GLY A 31 10.06 2.56 -28.74
C GLY A 31 11.12 1.55 -28.32
N GLN A 32 11.16 1.12 -27.08
CA GLN A 32 12.21 0.21 -26.60
C GLN A 32 11.87 -1.28 -26.67
N SER A 33 10.60 -1.65 -26.83
CA SER A 33 10.19 -3.05 -26.97
C SER A 33 10.77 -3.73 -28.21
N HIS A 34 11.16 -2.97 -29.23
CA HIS A 34 11.65 -3.51 -30.48
C HIS A 34 13.10 -4.03 -30.47
N LYS A 35 13.94 -3.63 -29.51
CA LYS A 35 15.38 -3.99 -29.54
C LYS A 35 15.81 -5.12 -28.61
N LYS A 36 14.98 -5.58 -27.68
CA LYS A 36 15.37 -6.56 -26.66
C LYS A 36 14.70 -7.93 -26.71
N ASN A 37 13.71 -8.15 -27.54
CA ASN A 37 12.89 -9.37 -27.50
C ASN A 37 13.29 -10.48 -28.47
N SER A 38 14.53 -10.49 -29.00
CA SER A 38 14.94 -11.60 -29.86
C SER A 38 15.28 -12.90 -29.13
N LYS A 39 15.23 -12.94 -27.79
CA LYS A 39 15.58 -14.14 -26.99
C LYS A 39 14.64 -14.54 -25.87
N THR A 40 13.55 -13.83 -25.62
CA THR A 40 12.58 -14.29 -24.63
C THR A 40 11.50 -15.11 -25.34
N ARG A 41 11.51 -16.42 -25.13
CA ARG A 41 10.38 -17.28 -25.50
C ARG A 41 9.18 -16.80 -24.70
N THR A 42 8.28 -16.06 -25.35
CA THR A 42 6.94 -15.78 -24.82
C THR A 42 6.23 -17.09 -24.67
N TYR A 43 5.83 -17.43 -23.45
CA TYR A 43 4.96 -18.56 -23.21
C TYR A 43 3.60 -18.26 -23.84
N SER A 44 3.12 -19.20 -24.63
CA SER A 44 1.85 -19.15 -25.31
C SER A 44 0.69 -18.99 -24.33
N SER A 45 -0.31 -18.24 -24.74
CA SER A 45 -1.60 -18.12 -24.05
C SER A 45 -2.25 -19.49 -23.83
N VAL A 46 -3.26 -19.56 -22.94
CA VAL A 46 -4.08 -20.77 -22.71
C VAL A 46 -4.58 -21.40 -24.02
N VAL A 47 -4.80 -20.59 -25.06
CA VAL A 47 -5.17 -21.05 -26.41
C VAL A 47 -4.09 -21.91 -27.08
N ASP A 48 -2.80 -21.60 -26.83
CA ASP A 48 -1.68 -22.39 -27.37
C ASP A 48 -1.50 -23.74 -26.65
N VAL A 49 -1.85 -23.83 -25.38
CA VAL A 49 -1.78 -25.09 -24.61
C VAL A 49 -2.83 -26.07 -25.10
N SER A 50 -4.05 -25.60 -25.39
CA SER A 50 -5.10 -26.46 -25.94
C SER A 50 -4.75 -26.95 -27.37
N ARG A 51 -4.16 -26.11 -28.21
CA ARG A 51 -3.70 -26.52 -29.54
C ARG A 51 -2.55 -27.53 -29.49
N ARG A 52 -1.69 -27.48 -28.46
CA ARG A 52 -0.62 -28.49 -28.27
C ARG A 52 -1.16 -29.84 -27.80
N HIS A 53 -2.25 -29.83 -27.02
CA HIS A 53 -2.90 -31.07 -26.60
C HIS A 53 -3.56 -31.79 -27.79
N ASP A 54 -4.22 -31.05 -28.67
CA ASP A 54 -4.81 -31.60 -29.89
C ASP A 54 -3.75 -32.07 -30.92
N ALA A 55 -2.59 -31.40 -30.97
CA ALA A 55 -1.47 -31.82 -31.82
C ALA A 55 -0.75 -33.09 -31.30
N GLY A 56 -0.80 -33.34 -29.97
CA GLY A 56 -0.20 -34.53 -29.36
C GLY A 56 -1.00 -35.83 -29.61
N MET A 57 -2.28 -35.73 -29.91
CA MET A 57 -3.16 -36.91 -30.21
C MET A 57 -3.24 -37.23 -31.68
N ALA A 58 -2.76 -36.40 -32.60
CA ALA A 58 -2.69 -36.67 -34.03
C ALA A 58 -1.40 -37.47 -34.34
N GLY A 59 -1.38 -38.75 -33.90
CA GLY A 59 -0.31 -39.65 -34.24
C GLY A 59 -0.13 -39.80 -35.74
N LEU A 60 1.12 -39.69 -36.20
CA LEU A 60 1.67 -40.25 -37.39
C LEU A 60 0.90 -39.93 -38.70
N LYS A 61 0.90 -38.69 -39.13
CA LYS A 61 0.76 -38.34 -40.53
C LYS A 61 2.08 -37.90 -41.12
N GLN A 62 2.47 -38.51 -42.24
CA GLN A 62 3.66 -38.20 -43.00
C GLN A 62 3.79 -36.69 -43.29
N PRO A 63 4.98 -36.12 -43.40
CA PRO A 63 5.16 -34.73 -43.72
C PRO A 63 4.59 -34.41 -45.09
N GLY A 64 3.40 -33.87 -45.11
CA GLY A 64 2.81 -33.28 -46.32
C GLY A 64 3.64 -32.08 -46.73
N ARG A 65 3.77 -31.87 -48.04
CA ARG A 65 4.40 -30.68 -48.63
C ARG A 65 3.86 -29.43 -47.95
N ARG A 66 4.73 -28.67 -47.30
CA ARG A 66 4.36 -27.36 -46.73
C ARG A 66 3.86 -26.45 -47.84
N SER A 67 2.65 -25.96 -47.73
CA SER A 67 2.14 -24.95 -48.63
C SER A 67 2.90 -23.64 -48.39
N SER A 68 3.08 -22.83 -49.41
CA SER A 68 3.75 -21.51 -49.30
C SER A 68 2.96 -20.50 -48.43
N HIS A 69 1.84 -20.91 -47.84
CA HIS A 69 1.02 -20.13 -46.91
C HIS A 69 1.16 -20.55 -45.47
N ASP A 70 1.98 -21.58 -45.17
CA ASP A 70 2.38 -21.89 -43.81
C ASP A 70 3.48 -20.92 -43.38
N GLU A 71 3.16 -19.65 -43.21
CA GLU A 71 4.03 -18.74 -42.46
C GLU A 71 4.31 -19.36 -41.10
N PRO A 72 5.56 -19.35 -40.63
CA PRO A 72 5.89 -19.87 -39.33
C PRO A 72 5.09 -19.06 -38.26
N SER A 73 4.14 -19.70 -37.64
CA SER A 73 3.26 -19.16 -36.59
C SER A 73 4.01 -18.71 -35.30
N SER A 74 5.32 -18.51 -35.41
CA SER A 74 6.21 -18.21 -34.29
C SER A 74 6.56 -16.71 -34.12
N VAL A 75 6.22 -15.86 -35.08
CA VAL A 75 6.47 -14.41 -34.98
C VAL A 75 5.15 -13.72 -34.71
N PRO A 76 5.00 -12.99 -33.56
CA PRO A 76 3.80 -12.23 -33.27
C PRO A 76 3.50 -11.23 -34.40
N ARG A 77 2.22 -11.10 -34.75
CA ARG A 77 1.76 -10.12 -35.74
C ARG A 77 1.94 -8.71 -35.21
N LYS A 78 2.10 -7.76 -36.12
CA LYS A 78 2.02 -6.33 -35.80
C LYS A 78 0.77 -5.75 -36.43
N PHE A 79 0.06 -4.96 -35.67
CA PHE A 79 -1.16 -4.29 -36.10
C PHE A 79 -0.88 -2.81 -36.35
N LEU A 80 -1.40 -2.26 -37.44
CA LEU A 80 -1.43 -0.83 -37.73
C LEU A 80 -2.78 -0.30 -37.33
N ILE A 81 -2.83 0.51 -36.27
CA ILE A 81 -4.10 0.87 -35.60
C ILE A 81 -4.27 2.39 -35.60
N PRO A 82 -5.30 2.92 -36.29
CA PRO A 82 -5.78 4.30 -36.07
C PRO A 82 -6.37 4.41 -34.66
N VAL A 83 -5.83 5.28 -33.81
CA VAL A 83 -6.13 5.31 -32.37
C VAL A 83 -7.57 5.71 -32.10
N ASP A 84 -7.99 6.89 -32.54
CA ASP A 84 -9.33 7.42 -32.21
C ASP A 84 -10.45 6.58 -32.83
N GLU A 85 -10.36 6.22 -34.09
CA GLU A 85 -11.36 5.40 -34.79
C GLU A 85 -11.53 4.03 -34.12
N THR A 86 -10.40 3.37 -33.81
CA THR A 86 -10.43 2.04 -33.20
C THR A 86 -10.95 2.12 -31.76
N LEU A 87 -10.57 3.14 -31.00
CA LEU A 87 -11.04 3.35 -29.63
C LEU A 87 -12.56 3.56 -29.59
N GLN A 88 -13.08 4.43 -30.46
CA GLN A 88 -14.53 4.66 -30.56
C GLN A 88 -15.29 3.40 -30.98
N THR A 89 -14.77 2.68 -31.98
CA THR A 89 -15.40 1.43 -32.45
C THR A 89 -15.40 0.36 -31.35
N LEU A 90 -14.29 0.24 -30.63
CA LEU A 90 -14.12 -0.72 -29.55
C LEU A 90 -15.12 -0.45 -28.41
N LEU A 91 -15.18 0.79 -27.91
CA LEU A 91 -16.11 1.19 -26.86
C LEU A 91 -17.58 1.04 -27.30
N ALA A 92 -17.95 1.52 -28.50
CA ALA A 92 -19.33 1.43 -28.99
C ALA A 92 -19.85 -0.02 -29.13
N ARG A 93 -18.95 -1.01 -29.30
CA ARG A 93 -19.32 -2.41 -29.48
C ARG A 93 -19.24 -3.25 -28.23
N GLU A 94 -18.29 -2.96 -27.35
CA GLU A 94 -17.91 -3.86 -26.26
C GLU A 94 -18.24 -3.29 -24.87
N ASP A 95 -18.22 -1.96 -24.69
CA ASP A 95 -18.55 -1.26 -23.44
C ASP A 95 -20.09 -1.07 -23.36
N THR A 96 -20.77 -2.06 -22.81
CA THR A 96 -22.25 -2.11 -22.84
C THR A 96 -22.91 -1.37 -21.68
N ASP A 97 -22.19 -1.06 -20.62
CA ASP A 97 -22.64 -0.31 -19.45
C ASP A 97 -22.16 1.15 -19.44
N GLN A 98 -21.37 1.56 -20.46
CA GLN A 98 -20.87 2.93 -20.67
C GLN A 98 -19.96 3.44 -19.54
N ASN A 99 -19.16 2.54 -18.98
CA ASN A 99 -18.18 2.85 -17.95
C ASN A 99 -16.76 3.08 -18.51
N TYR A 100 -16.57 2.97 -19.82
CA TYR A 100 -15.29 3.04 -20.55
C TYR A 100 -14.32 1.92 -20.18
N GLN A 101 -14.84 0.76 -19.83
CA GLN A 101 -14.12 -0.47 -19.55
C GLN A 101 -14.59 -1.60 -20.45
N ILE A 102 -13.81 -2.69 -20.48
CA ILE A 102 -14.22 -3.94 -21.13
C ILE A 102 -13.99 -5.06 -20.12
N THR A 103 -15.08 -5.60 -19.62
CA THR A 103 -15.10 -6.58 -18.54
C THR A 103 -15.85 -7.85 -18.97
N ILE A 104 -15.85 -8.87 -18.14
CA ILE A 104 -16.69 -10.06 -18.36
C ILE A 104 -18.19 -9.77 -18.22
N ASP A 105 -18.54 -8.70 -17.52
CA ASP A 105 -19.95 -8.28 -17.32
C ASP A 105 -20.55 -7.66 -18.60
N ASP A 106 -19.70 -7.18 -19.52
CA ASP A 106 -20.14 -6.64 -20.80
C ASP A 106 -20.70 -7.73 -21.74
N HIS A 107 -21.75 -7.40 -22.48
CA HIS A 107 -22.43 -8.29 -23.39
C HIS A 107 -22.06 -8.13 -24.88
N GLY A 108 -20.97 -7.40 -25.16
CA GLY A 108 -20.46 -7.22 -26.52
C GLY A 108 -19.96 -8.52 -27.15
N PRO A 109 -19.75 -8.55 -28.48
CA PRO A 109 -19.37 -9.76 -29.22
C PRO A 109 -17.97 -10.31 -28.88
N LYS A 110 -17.19 -9.57 -28.08
CA LYS A 110 -15.82 -9.92 -27.65
C LYS A 110 -14.88 -10.20 -28.84
N VAL A 111 -15.06 -9.46 -29.93
CA VAL A 111 -14.22 -9.56 -31.12
C VAL A 111 -14.10 -8.22 -31.84
N LEU A 112 -12.87 -7.83 -32.20
CA LEU A 112 -12.62 -6.65 -33.01
C LEU A 112 -11.59 -7.00 -34.10
N SER A 113 -11.92 -6.70 -35.36
CA SER A 113 -10.98 -6.84 -36.49
C SER A 113 -10.08 -5.64 -36.58
N VAL A 114 -8.77 -5.86 -36.60
CA VAL A 114 -7.73 -4.82 -36.76
C VAL A 114 -6.85 -5.09 -37.97
N GLY A 115 -6.31 -4.04 -38.59
CA GLY A 115 -5.46 -4.16 -39.77
C GLY A 115 -4.05 -4.59 -39.42
N THR A 116 -3.44 -5.47 -40.24
CA THR A 116 -2.03 -5.88 -40.03
C THR A 116 -1.07 -4.85 -40.62
N ALA A 117 0.05 -4.59 -39.92
CA ALA A 117 1.07 -3.64 -40.37
C ALA A 117 1.77 -4.09 -41.67
N ALA A 118 1.94 -5.41 -41.82
CA ALA A 118 2.58 -5.99 -43.03
C ALA A 118 1.80 -5.71 -44.33
N SER A 119 0.48 -5.55 -44.24
CA SER A 119 -0.38 -5.24 -45.37
C SER A 119 -0.82 -3.77 -45.43
N ASN A 120 -0.21 -2.91 -44.63
CA ASN A 120 -0.64 -1.51 -44.47
C ASN A 120 -2.12 -1.38 -44.10
N GLY A 121 -2.64 -2.30 -43.27
CA GLY A 121 -4.01 -2.32 -42.77
C GLY A 121 -5.03 -3.03 -43.67
N LEU A 122 -4.66 -3.50 -44.88
CA LEU A 122 -5.57 -4.15 -45.80
C LEU A 122 -6.02 -5.54 -45.34
N ASN A 123 -5.10 -6.36 -44.85
CA ASN A 123 -5.45 -7.65 -44.26
C ASN A 123 -5.83 -7.42 -42.81
N ARG A 124 -6.96 -8.00 -42.42
CA ARG A 124 -7.51 -7.86 -41.07
C ARG A 124 -7.32 -9.13 -40.26
N PHE A 125 -7.19 -8.95 -38.96
CA PHE A 125 -7.09 -10.03 -37.98
C PHE A 125 -8.02 -9.76 -36.82
N ASP A 126 -8.71 -10.80 -36.33
CA ASP A 126 -9.65 -10.68 -35.21
C ASP A 126 -8.92 -10.80 -33.87
N VAL A 127 -8.91 -9.72 -33.09
CA VAL A 127 -8.60 -9.72 -31.67
C VAL A 127 -9.83 -10.23 -30.92
N ARG A 128 -9.68 -11.26 -30.09
CA ARG A 128 -10.80 -11.98 -29.45
C ARG A 128 -10.62 -12.12 -27.95
N GLY A 129 -11.74 -12.03 -27.24
CA GLY A 129 -11.84 -12.24 -25.80
C GLY A 129 -11.65 -10.97 -24.96
N THR A 130 -12.27 -10.97 -23.78
CA THR A 130 -12.31 -9.83 -22.86
C THR A 130 -10.90 -9.32 -22.54
N TYR A 131 -9.97 -10.19 -22.18
CA TYR A 131 -8.61 -9.82 -21.81
C TYR A 131 -7.86 -9.11 -22.93
N MET A 132 -7.88 -9.63 -24.17
CA MET A 132 -7.20 -8.99 -25.30
C MET A 132 -7.83 -7.64 -25.65
N LEU A 133 -9.14 -7.51 -25.58
CA LEU A 133 -9.84 -6.27 -25.89
C LEU A 133 -9.64 -5.23 -24.80
N SER A 134 -9.63 -5.61 -23.54
CA SER A 134 -9.27 -4.70 -22.42
C SER A 134 -7.82 -4.21 -22.53
N ASN A 135 -6.89 -5.10 -22.91
CA ASN A 135 -5.52 -4.72 -23.18
C ASN A 135 -5.39 -3.76 -24.37
N LEU A 136 -6.17 -4.01 -25.45
CA LEU A 136 -6.24 -3.09 -26.57
C LEU A 136 -6.79 -1.72 -26.18
N LEU A 137 -7.85 -1.69 -25.37
CA LEU A 137 -8.41 -0.45 -24.83
C LEU A 137 -7.38 0.34 -24.04
N GLN A 138 -6.61 -0.31 -23.19
CA GLN A 138 -5.54 0.32 -22.42
C GLN A 138 -4.43 0.89 -23.32
N GLU A 139 -3.94 0.14 -24.31
CA GLU A 139 -2.90 0.60 -25.22
C GLU A 139 -3.40 1.78 -26.09
N LEU A 140 -4.67 1.78 -26.51
CA LEU A 140 -5.26 2.88 -27.28
C LEU A 140 -5.45 4.15 -26.42
N THR A 141 -5.91 3.99 -25.18
CA THR A 141 -6.10 5.11 -24.26
C THR A 141 -4.77 5.80 -23.95
N LEU A 142 -3.72 5.02 -23.65
CA LEU A 142 -2.38 5.54 -23.43
C LEU A 142 -1.84 6.24 -24.70
N ALA A 143 -2.03 5.62 -25.88
CA ALA A 143 -1.60 6.23 -27.14
C ALA A 143 -2.30 7.57 -27.41
N LYS A 144 -3.58 7.67 -27.09
CA LYS A 144 -4.36 8.91 -27.21
C LYS A 144 -3.85 10.00 -26.25
N ASP A 145 -3.58 9.64 -25.00
CA ASP A 145 -3.04 10.57 -23.98
C ASP A 145 -1.70 11.18 -24.42
N TYR A 146 -0.89 10.40 -25.16
CA TYR A 146 0.36 10.87 -25.77
C TYR A 146 0.18 11.51 -27.15
N GLY A 147 -1.05 11.82 -27.58
CA GLY A 147 -1.35 12.48 -28.84
C GLY A 147 -1.01 11.66 -30.10
N ARG A 148 -0.94 10.33 -29.98
CA ARG A 148 -0.66 9.45 -31.13
C ARG A 148 -1.92 9.22 -31.94
N LYS A 149 -1.86 9.50 -33.24
CA LYS A 149 -2.98 9.27 -34.17
C LYS A 149 -3.03 7.83 -34.68
N THR A 150 -1.87 7.21 -34.81
CA THR A 150 -1.69 5.84 -35.30
C THR A 150 -0.57 5.18 -34.54
N ILE A 151 -0.73 3.90 -34.18
CA ILE A 151 0.27 3.08 -33.52
C ILE A 151 0.52 1.79 -34.29
N ILE A 152 1.72 1.24 -34.12
CA ILE A 152 2.03 -0.13 -34.50
C ILE A 152 2.09 -0.94 -33.21
N LEU A 153 1.10 -1.80 -33.00
CA LEU A 153 0.96 -2.63 -31.82
C LEU A 153 1.34 -4.08 -32.12
N ASP A 154 2.17 -4.65 -31.27
CA ASP A 154 2.55 -6.05 -31.36
C ASP A 154 1.45 -6.93 -30.75
N GLU A 155 1.05 -8.02 -31.44
CA GLU A 155 0.10 -9.03 -30.92
C GLU A 155 0.54 -9.57 -29.55
N ALA A 156 1.83 -9.70 -29.31
CA ALA A 156 2.39 -10.14 -28.04
C ALA A 156 2.01 -9.21 -26.87
N ARG A 157 1.72 -7.93 -27.13
CA ARG A 157 1.20 -6.99 -26.12
C ARG A 157 -0.22 -7.32 -25.69
N LEU A 158 -1.05 -7.72 -26.63
CA LEU A 158 -2.45 -8.07 -26.36
C LEU A 158 -2.56 -9.41 -25.63
N ASN A 159 -1.67 -10.35 -25.98
CA ASN A 159 -1.58 -11.70 -25.41
C ASN A 159 -0.55 -11.83 -24.27
N GLU A 160 -0.03 -10.73 -23.74
CA GLU A 160 0.97 -10.79 -22.67
C GLU A 160 0.42 -11.60 -21.49
N ASN A 161 1.25 -12.52 -20.96
CA ASN A 161 0.88 -13.30 -19.78
C ASN A 161 0.41 -12.36 -18.64
N PRO A 162 -0.74 -12.59 -18.01
CA PRO A 162 -1.31 -11.66 -17.03
C PRO A 162 -0.36 -11.30 -15.89
N VAL A 163 0.39 -12.27 -15.37
CA VAL A 163 1.39 -12.04 -14.30
C VAL A 163 2.50 -11.10 -14.77
N ASN A 164 2.98 -11.30 -15.99
CA ASN A 164 4.02 -10.44 -16.56
C ASN A 164 3.48 -9.03 -16.84
N ARG A 165 2.26 -8.94 -17.38
CA ARG A 165 1.61 -7.66 -17.68
C ARG A 165 1.38 -6.86 -16.40
N LEU A 166 0.77 -7.45 -15.37
CA LEU A 166 0.52 -6.75 -14.11
C LEU A 166 1.82 -6.34 -13.44
N SER A 167 2.81 -7.24 -13.35
CA SER A 167 4.13 -6.91 -12.78
C SER A 167 4.83 -5.77 -13.53
N ARG A 168 4.69 -5.74 -14.84
CA ARG A 168 5.24 -4.67 -15.68
C ARG A 168 4.52 -3.33 -15.46
N LEU A 169 3.19 -3.35 -15.40
CA LEU A 169 2.39 -2.14 -15.14
C LEU A 169 2.71 -1.56 -13.76
N ILE A 170 2.83 -2.40 -12.73
CA ILE A 170 3.22 -1.96 -11.39
C ILE A 170 4.60 -1.29 -11.43
N ARG A 171 5.60 -1.95 -12.01
CA ARG A 171 6.98 -1.47 -12.03
C ARG A 171 7.15 -0.20 -12.86
N ASP A 172 6.57 -0.16 -14.07
CA ASP A 172 6.90 0.86 -15.07
C ASP A 172 5.91 2.03 -15.09
N SER A 173 4.70 1.85 -14.51
CA SER A 173 3.61 2.84 -14.56
C SER A 173 2.99 3.14 -13.20
N PHE A 174 2.49 2.14 -12.47
CA PHE A 174 1.67 2.37 -11.29
C PHE A 174 2.42 3.10 -10.18
N TRP A 175 3.66 2.71 -9.88
CA TRP A 175 4.48 3.43 -8.88
C TRP A 175 4.69 4.89 -9.24
N ASN A 176 4.92 5.20 -10.52
CA ASN A 176 5.11 6.57 -10.97
C ASN A 176 3.84 7.41 -10.82
N ASN A 177 2.68 6.84 -11.15
CA ASN A 177 1.40 7.52 -11.04
C ASN A 177 0.95 7.73 -9.58
N LEU A 178 1.43 6.90 -8.65
CA LEU A 178 1.22 7.05 -7.21
C LEU A 178 2.28 7.93 -6.52
N THR A 179 3.32 8.37 -7.22
CA THR A 179 4.37 9.21 -6.64
C THR A 179 3.93 10.67 -6.56
N ARG A 180 4.20 11.31 -5.42
CA ARG A 180 3.93 12.73 -5.14
C ARG A 180 5.20 13.42 -4.64
N LYS A 181 5.24 14.75 -4.80
CA LYS A 181 6.25 15.65 -4.22
C LYS A 181 5.56 16.92 -3.74
N THR A 182 5.93 17.40 -2.57
CA THR A 182 5.41 18.65 -2.00
C THR A 182 6.33 19.82 -2.31
N ASP A 183 6.68 20.03 -3.56
CA ASP A 183 7.48 21.16 -4.02
C ASP A 183 6.69 22.10 -4.96
N ALA A 184 7.31 23.18 -5.38
CA ALA A 184 6.72 24.22 -6.22
C ALA A 184 5.98 23.68 -7.46
N SER A 185 6.40 22.54 -8.00
CA SER A 185 5.78 21.95 -9.19
C SER A 185 4.37 21.40 -8.96
N ASN A 186 4.01 21.10 -7.71
CA ASN A 186 2.79 20.36 -7.38
C ASN A 186 2.04 20.89 -6.14
N ILE A 187 2.66 21.76 -5.33
CA ILE A 187 2.15 22.11 -4.00
C ILE A 187 0.71 22.63 -4.02
N ALA A 188 0.37 23.54 -4.93
CA ALA A 188 -0.97 24.12 -5.00
C ALA A 188 -2.06 23.06 -5.30
N ARG A 189 -1.73 22.05 -6.10
CA ARG A 189 -2.64 20.92 -6.40
C ARG A 189 -2.76 19.97 -5.23
N ILE A 190 -1.63 19.59 -4.61
CA ILE A 190 -1.58 18.61 -3.51
C ILE A 190 -2.15 19.19 -2.22
N ALA A 191 -1.92 20.49 -1.97
CA ALA A 191 -2.42 21.16 -0.77
C ALA A 191 -3.95 21.37 -0.78
N ARG A 192 -4.60 21.34 -1.93
CA ARG A 192 -6.08 21.34 -1.97
C ARG A 192 -6.63 20.14 -1.24
N ASP A 193 -7.52 20.38 -0.29
CA ASP A 193 -8.16 19.33 0.48
C ASP A 193 -9.59 19.12 -0.01
N PRO A 194 -9.94 17.94 -0.55
CA PRO A 194 -11.32 17.62 -0.91
C PRO A 194 -12.30 17.66 0.28
N LYS A 195 -11.76 17.60 1.51
CA LYS A 195 -12.49 17.65 2.77
C LYS A 195 -12.47 19.04 3.43
N ASP A 196 -12.02 20.06 2.71
CA ASP A 196 -12.13 21.45 3.17
C ASP A 196 -13.56 21.96 2.92
N TRP A 197 -14.39 21.86 3.93
CA TRP A 197 -15.79 22.33 3.94
C TRP A 197 -15.92 23.79 4.42
N THR A 198 -14.81 24.51 4.53
CA THR A 198 -14.83 25.93 4.90
C THR A 198 -15.49 26.80 3.82
N PRO A 199 -16.01 27.98 4.17
CA PRO A 199 -16.66 28.87 3.18
C PRO A 199 -15.75 29.33 2.03
N ASN A 200 -14.43 29.27 2.21
CA ASN A 200 -13.43 29.66 1.22
C ASN A 200 -12.32 28.61 1.11
N PRO A 201 -12.60 27.44 0.51
CA PRO A 201 -11.61 26.39 0.36
C PRO A 201 -10.52 26.80 -0.61
N HIS A 202 -9.26 26.76 -0.15
CA HIS A 202 -8.09 27.05 -0.98
C HIS A 202 -6.86 26.27 -0.46
N PRO A 203 -5.81 26.10 -1.28
CA PRO A 203 -4.64 25.35 -0.85
C PRO A 203 -3.89 26.10 0.25
N ARG A 204 -3.60 25.40 1.36
CA ARG A 204 -2.80 25.87 2.49
C ARG A 204 -1.66 24.90 2.77
N VAL A 205 -0.48 25.46 3.04
CA VAL A 205 0.68 24.68 3.49
C VAL A 205 1.19 25.24 4.83
N TYR A 206 1.32 24.36 5.81
CA TYR A 206 1.80 24.68 7.15
C TYR A 206 3.25 24.25 7.32
N ILE A 207 4.11 25.19 7.70
CA ILE A 207 5.56 25.00 7.80
C ILE A 207 5.96 25.01 9.27
N PRO A 208 6.68 24.00 9.78
CA PRO A 208 7.15 24.02 11.15
C PRO A 208 8.22 25.11 11.36
N ARG A 209 8.22 25.75 12.54
CA ARG A 209 9.19 26.82 12.89
C ARG A 209 10.65 26.39 12.71
N GLY A 210 10.93 25.10 12.89
CA GLY A 210 12.27 24.54 12.69
C GLY A 210 12.73 24.38 11.23
N ALA A 211 11.92 24.79 10.24
CA ALA A 211 12.24 24.71 8.80
C ALA A 211 12.05 26.08 8.10
N PRO A 212 12.76 27.14 8.52
CA PRO A 212 12.54 28.50 7.99
C PRO A 212 12.85 28.63 6.50
N GLU A 213 13.80 27.86 5.98
CA GLU A 213 14.16 27.89 4.55
C GLU A 213 13.01 27.39 3.66
N GLN A 214 12.24 26.39 4.13
CA GLN A 214 11.05 25.91 3.42
C GLN A 214 9.95 26.97 3.41
N PHE A 215 9.79 27.74 4.48
CA PHE A 215 8.81 28.83 4.51
C PHE A 215 9.12 29.88 3.43
N GLU A 216 10.36 30.33 3.35
CA GLU A 216 10.78 31.30 2.33
C GLU A 216 10.65 30.73 0.91
N TYR A 217 10.94 29.44 0.74
CA TYR A 217 10.76 28.73 -0.52
C TYR A 217 9.29 28.76 -0.99
N TYR A 218 8.35 28.31 -0.15
CA TYR A 218 6.93 28.29 -0.53
C TYR A 218 6.33 29.70 -0.65
N LYS A 219 6.76 30.65 0.19
CA LYS A 219 6.33 32.03 0.10
C LYS A 219 6.74 32.67 -1.23
N LYS A 220 7.99 32.49 -1.64
CA LYS A 220 8.48 32.94 -2.95
C LYS A 220 7.68 32.34 -4.10
N HIS A 221 7.34 31.06 -4.00
CA HIS A 221 6.48 30.40 -5.01
C HIS A 221 5.07 31.00 -5.05
N ALA A 222 4.42 31.19 -3.91
CA ALA A 222 3.09 31.77 -3.82
C ALA A 222 3.04 33.23 -4.36
N GLU A 223 4.07 34.02 -4.06
CA GLU A 223 4.21 35.39 -4.59
C GLU A 223 4.40 35.42 -6.12
N ALA A 224 5.12 34.41 -6.67
CA ALA A 224 5.34 34.30 -8.10
C ALA A 224 4.12 33.75 -8.88
N ASN A 225 3.19 33.05 -8.22
CA ASN A 225 2.03 32.37 -8.81
C ASN A 225 0.73 32.71 -8.05
N PRO A 226 0.31 33.96 -8.02
CA PRO A 226 -0.85 34.39 -7.23
C PRO A 226 -2.17 33.75 -7.66
N GLU A 227 -2.27 33.24 -8.90
CA GLU A 227 -3.43 32.55 -9.43
C GLU A 227 -3.66 31.17 -8.76
N GLU A 228 -2.65 30.58 -8.17
CA GLU A 228 -2.75 29.31 -7.42
C GLU A 228 -3.44 29.50 -6.06
N ASN A 229 -3.49 30.73 -5.56
CA ASN A 229 -4.07 31.11 -4.26
C ASN A 229 -3.52 30.26 -3.09
N LEU A 230 -2.22 29.94 -3.13
CA LEU A 230 -1.54 29.16 -2.09
C LEU A 230 -1.27 30.04 -0.87
N GLU A 231 -1.80 29.65 0.29
CA GLU A 231 -1.51 30.26 1.57
C GLU A 231 -0.39 29.51 2.30
N VAL A 232 0.65 30.25 2.72
CA VAL A 232 1.82 29.70 3.44
C VAL A 232 1.78 30.14 4.88
N ILE A 233 1.66 29.21 5.81
CA ILE A 233 1.35 29.49 7.22
C ILE A 233 2.42 28.84 8.12
N TRP A 234 2.85 29.59 9.13
CA TRP A 234 3.69 29.02 10.20
C TRP A 234 2.87 28.13 11.12
N LEU A 235 3.34 26.90 11.31
CA LEU A 235 2.78 26.02 12.35
C LEU A 235 3.31 26.47 13.75
N ASN A 236 2.46 26.38 14.76
CA ASN A 236 2.86 26.65 16.13
C ASN A 236 3.87 25.62 16.64
N GLU A 237 4.72 26.01 17.60
CA GLU A 237 5.72 25.11 18.20
C GLU A 237 5.05 23.94 18.93
N ASP A 238 3.98 24.20 19.70
CA ASP A 238 3.13 23.17 20.32
C ASP A 238 1.99 22.77 19.35
N CYS A 239 2.38 22.16 18.24
CA CYS A 239 1.46 21.78 17.20
C CYS A 239 0.59 20.54 17.52
N ALA A 240 0.84 19.89 18.66
CA ALA A 240 0.07 18.73 19.10
C ALA A 240 -0.95 19.08 20.21
N ASP A 241 -1.06 20.35 20.60
CA ASP A 241 -2.10 20.81 21.52
C ASP A 241 -3.50 20.59 20.95
N ASP A 242 -4.38 19.95 21.74
CA ASP A 242 -5.70 19.53 21.27
C ASP A 242 -6.60 20.72 20.86
N GLU A 243 -6.49 21.86 21.53
CA GLU A 243 -7.28 23.06 21.20
C GLU A 243 -6.76 23.71 19.91
N TYR A 244 -5.44 23.78 19.77
CA TYR A 244 -4.83 24.27 18.54
C TYR A 244 -5.17 23.38 17.34
N VAL A 245 -5.08 22.04 17.48
CA VAL A 245 -5.45 21.10 16.39
C VAL A 245 -6.93 21.24 16.04
N ARG A 246 -7.82 21.43 17.03
CA ARG A 246 -9.24 21.71 16.77
C ARG A 246 -9.42 23.01 15.97
N ASP A 247 -8.73 24.07 16.35
CA ASP A 247 -8.87 25.38 15.67
C ASP A 247 -8.32 25.34 14.23
N LEU A 248 -7.33 24.48 13.95
CA LEU A 248 -6.86 24.23 12.59
C LEU A 248 -7.92 23.57 11.68
N ASN A 249 -8.99 23.01 12.23
CA ASN A 249 -10.08 22.46 11.42
C ASN A 249 -10.88 23.56 10.69
N ASP A 250 -10.80 24.81 11.15
CA ASP A 250 -11.40 25.97 10.48
C ASP A 250 -10.54 26.47 9.30
N ALA A 251 -9.30 26.01 9.20
CA ALA A 251 -8.37 26.31 8.11
C ALA A 251 -7.48 25.09 7.80
N PRO A 252 -8.07 23.97 7.37
CA PRO A 252 -7.30 22.75 7.13
C PRO A 252 -6.27 22.94 6.01
N GLY A 253 -5.14 22.26 6.14
CA GLY A 253 -4.08 22.35 5.14
C GLY A 253 -3.08 21.21 5.21
N LEU A 254 -2.17 21.23 4.25
CA LEU A 254 -1.08 20.25 4.15
C LEU A 254 0.05 20.62 5.12
N LEU A 255 0.61 19.63 5.77
CA LEU A 255 1.84 19.78 6.56
C LEU A 255 3.05 19.53 5.67
N ALA A 256 4.05 20.40 5.76
CA ALA A 256 5.28 20.28 4.99
C ALA A 256 6.02 18.97 5.29
N LEU A 257 6.71 18.46 4.28
CA LEU A 257 7.57 17.29 4.35
C LEU A 257 9.03 17.71 4.07
N ASP A 258 9.94 16.75 4.16
CA ASP A 258 11.37 17.01 3.97
C ASP A 258 11.69 17.42 2.53
N MET A 259 12.70 18.27 2.40
CA MET A 259 13.19 18.77 1.13
C MET A 259 14.71 18.61 1.05
N GLU A 260 15.20 18.27 -0.12
CA GLU A 260 16.64 18.27 -0.37
C GLU A 260 17.08 19.58 -1.05
N GLU A 261 18.21 20.07 -0.62
CA GLU A 261 18.91 21.18 -1.25
C GLU A 261 19.67 20.68 -2.48
N TYR A 262 19.58 21.42 -3.59
CA TYR A 262 20.35 21.13 -4.79
C TYR A 262 20.79 22.41 -5.49
N ILE A 263 21.74 22.31 -6.40
CA ILE A 263 22.17 23.42 -7.24
C ILE A 263 21.40 23.31 -8.57
N ASN A 264 20.62 24.33 -8.89
CA ASN A 264 19.82 24.39 -10.11
C ASN A 264 20.70 24.67 -11.36
N ASP A 265 20.12 24.63 -12.55
CA ASP A 265 20.82 24.85 -13.82
C ASP A 265 21.45 26.26 -13.95
N LYS A 266 21.04 27.21 -13.09
CA LYS A 266 21.61 28.56 -13.02
C LYS A 266 22.80 28.65 -12.06
N GLY A 267 23.15 27.57 -11.36
CA GLY A 267 24.20 27.54 -10.34
C GLY A 267 23.75 28.12 -9.00
N GLU A 268 22.44 28.25 -8.75
CA GLU A 268 21.87 28.78 -7.51
C GLU A 268 21.41 27.64 -6.61
N LYS A 269 21.45 27.86 -5.29
CA LYS A 269 20.86 26.99 -4.28
C LYS A 269 19.34 27.00 -4.43
N ASP A 270 18.74 25.82 -4.55
CA ASP A 270 17.30 25.63 -4.66
C ASP A 270 16.85 24.38 -3.88
N PHE A 271 15.56 24.18 -3.70
CA PHE A 271 14.98 23.07 -2.94
C PHE A 271 14.03 22.26 -3.83
N ARG A 272 14.01 20.95 -3.59
CA ARG A 272 13.02 20.04 -4.15
C ARG A 272 12.45 19.11 -3.08
N GLY A 273 11.14 18.85 -3.15
CA GLY A 273 10.47 17.95 -2.22
C GLY A 273 10.97 16.53 -2.39
N LEU A 274 11.18 15.82 -1.28
CA LEU A 274 11.46 14.40 -1.32
C LEU A 274 10.21 13.62 -1.79
N PRO A 275 10.34 12.73 -2.80
CA PRO A 275 9.19 11.99 -3.32
C PRO A 275 8.68 10.97 -2.30
N PHE A 276 7.36 10.71 -2.38
CA PHE A 276 6.70 9.66 -1.62
C PHE A 276 5.59 9.01 -2.46
N VAL A 277 5.18 7.82 -2.08
CA VAL A 277 4.10 7.09 -2.73
C VAL A 277 2.83 7.24 -1.90
N VAL A 278 1.68 7.39 -2.58
CA VAL A 278 0.36 7.48 -1.95
C VAL A 278 -0.41 6.17 -2.14
N PRO A 279 -1.34 5.82 -1.22
CA PRO A 279 -2.05 4.54 -1.26
C PRO A 279 -2.87 4.32 -2.54
N GLY A 280 -3.45 5.38 -3.10
CA GLY A 280 -4.25 5.34 -4.31
C GLY A 280 -4.28 6.69 -4.99
N GLY A 281 -4.66 6.75 -6.26
CA GLY A 281 -4.56 7.95 -7.10
C GLY A 281 -5.30 9.19 -6.57
N ARG A 282 -6.38 8.98 -5.79
CA ARG A 282 -7.12 10.09 -5.17
C ARG A 282 -6.42 10.71 -3.95
N PHE A 283 -5.40 10.05 -3.39
CA PHE A 283 -4.68 10.53 -2.22
C PHE A 283 -3.51 11.42 -2.60
N ASN A 284 -3.22 12.39 -1.75
CA ASN A 284 -2.11 13.31 -1.91
C ASN A 284 -1.22 13.41 -0.64
N GLU A 285 -1.51 12.63 0.38
CA GLU A 285 -0.84 12.61 1.67
C GLU A 285 0.13 11.44 1.79
N LEU A 286 1.21 11.65 2.55
CA LEU A 286 2.10 10.59 3.02
C LEU A 286 1.45 9.91 4.22
N TYR A 287 1.02 8.65 4.06
CA TYR A 287 0.46 7.84 5.13
C TYR A 287 1.53 6.97 5.79
N GLY A 288 1.37 6.69 7.08
CA GLY A 288 2.40 6.00 7.87
C GLY A 288 2.63 4.55 7.45
N TRP A 289 1.70 3.65 7.79
CA TRP A 289 1.89 2.21 7.55
C TRP A 289 1.69 1.78 6.10
N ASP A 290 0.88 2.52 5.32
CA ASP A 290 0.74 2.30 3.87
C ASP A 290 2.09 2.37 3.19
N SER A 291 2.87 3.42 3.47
CA SER A 291 4.22 3.59 2.94
C SER A 291 5.17 2.43 3.28
N TYR A 292 5.03 1.85 4.49
CA TYR A 292 5.79 0.64 4.81
C TYR A 292 5.38 -0.54 3.93
N MET A 293 4.08 -0.79 3.78
CA MET A 293 3.59 -1.90 2.96
C MET A 293 3.99 -1.72 1.49
N GLU A 294 3.87 -0.50 0.97
CA GLU A 294 4.33 -0.13 -0.37
C GLU A 294 5.83 -0.33 -0.54
N SER A 295 6.62 -0.02 0.49
CA SER A 295 8.07 -0.17 0.47
C SER A 295 8.53 -1.59 0.14
N LEU A 296 7.78 -2.60 0.57
CA LEU A 296 8.08 -4.00 0.28
C LEU A 296 8.06 -4.28 -1.23
N GLY A 297 7.06 -3.76 -1.94
CA GLY A 297 6.97 -3.87 -3.40
C GLY A 297 7.93 -2.97 -4.14
N LEU A 298 8.13 -1.74 -3.67
CA LEU A 298 9.10 -0.80 -4.25
C LEU A 298 10.51 -1.37 -4.21
N LEU A 299 10.91 -2.01 -3.12
CA LEU A 299 12.22 -2.67 -3.00
C LEU A 299 12.36 -3.88 -3.93
N VAL A 300 11.28 -4.63 -4.19
CA VAL A 300 11.27 -5.68 -5.21
C VAL A 300 11.49 -5.11 -6.61
N ASN A 301 10.94 -3.94 -6.89
CA ASN A 301 11.09 -3.24 -8.17
C ASN A 301 12.32 -2.31 -8.25
N ASP A 302 13.23 -2.42 -7.29
CA ASP A 302 14.49 -1.66 -7.21
C ASP A 302 14.32 -0.13 -7.08
N ARG A 303 13.18 0.32 -6.53
CA ARG A 303 12.87 1.72 -6.24
C ARG A 303 13.31 2.11 -4.82
N VAL A 304 14.58 1.84 -4.52
CA VAL A 304 15.21 2.15 -3.21
C VAL A 304 15.19 3.65 -2.94
N ASP A 305 15.33 4.46 -3.98
CA ASP A 305 15.24 5.92 -3.94
C ASP A 305 13.96 6.42 -3.28
N LEU A 306 12.80 5.89 -3.69
CA LEU A 306 11.51 6.27 -3.11
C LEU A 306 11.37 5.86 -1.65
N VAL A 307 11.80 4.63 -1.32
CA VAL A 307 11.70 4.13 0.05
C VAL A 307 12.61 4.92 0.99
N LYS A 308 13.84 5.25 0.55
CA LYS A 308 14.75 6.11 1.29
C LYS A 308 14.14 7.50 1.56
N SER A 309 13.55 8.11 0.53
CA SER A 309 12.88 9.41 0.65
C SER A 309 11.70 9.37 1.63
N MET A 310 10.89 8.30 1.62
CA MET A 310 9.79 8.14 2.59
C MET A 310 10.30 8.01 4.02
N VAL A 311 11.40 7.27 4.26
CA VAL A 311 12.04 7.20 5.58
C VAL A 311 12.52 8.58 6.04
N GLN A 312 13.14 9.37 5.16
CA GLN A 312 13.58 10.73 5.46
C GLN A 312 12.41 11.64 5.81
N ASN A 313 11.32 11.57 5.05
CA ASN A 313 10.06 12.27 5.36
C ASN A 313 9.51 11.88 6.74
N PHE A 314 9.55 10.61 7.13
CA PHE A 314 9.16 10.18 8.48
C PHE A 314 10.09 10.73 9.57
N CYS A 315 11.39 10.77 9.32
CA CYS A 315 12.33 11.41 10.26
C CYS A 315 12.01 12.90 10.43
N PHE A 316 11.68 13.59 9.35
CA PHE A 316 11.21 14.98 9.39
C PHE A 316 9.92 15.13 10.20
N CYS A 317 8.93 14.29 9.99
CA CYS A 317 7.68 14.30 10.77
C CYS A 317 7.94 14.09 12.27
N ILE A 318 8.78 13.14 12.64
CA ILE A 318 9.14 12.90 14.06
C ILE A 318 9.91 14.10 14.65
N LYS A 319 10.81 14.68 13.87
CA LYS A 319 11.60 15.84 14.31
C LYS A 319 10.70 17.05 14.61
N HIS A 320 9.77 17.36 13.71
CA HIS A 320 9.02 18.61 13.72
C HIS A 320 7.59 18.48 14.27
N TYR A 321 6.96 17.31 14.13
CA TYR A 321 5.57 17.04 14.59
C TYR A 321 5.53 16.03 15.74
N GLY A 322 6.68 15.52 16.19
CA GLY A 322 6.82 14.59 17.32
C GLY A 322 6.42 13.15 17.05
N LYS A 323 5.90 12.83 15.85
CA LYS A 323 5.44 11.49 15.50
C LYS A 323 5.40 11.28 13.98
N ILE A 324 5.28 10.03 13.53
CA ILE A 324 4.77 9.72 12.19
C ILE A 324 3.26 9.97 12.24
N LEU A 325 2.79 10.83 11.36
CA LEU A 325 1.37 11.19 11.30
C LEU A 325 0.57 10.11 10.57
N ASN A 326 -0.72 10.02 10.88
CA ASN A 326 -1.66 9.21 10.08
C ASN A 326 -1.60 9.60 8.60
N GLY A 327 -1.54 10.91 8.32
CA GLY A 327 -1.26 11.53 7.03
C GLY A 327 -0.77 12.96 7.28
N ASN A 328 -0.07 13.59 6.33
CA ASN A 328 0.50 14.94 6.54
C ASN A 328 -0.54 16.06 6.30
N ARG A 329 -1.66 16.01 7.03
CA ARG A 329 -2.68 17.08 7.11
C ARG A 329 -2.81 17.58 8.54
N THR A 330 -3.24 18.83 8.70
CA THR A 330 -3.36 19.47 10.02
C THR A 330 -4.25 18.72 11.00
N TYR A 331 -5.35 18.14 10.55
CA TYR A 331 -6.24 17.37 11.40
C TYR A 331 -5.68 16.00 11.86
N TYR A 332 -4.52 15.57 11.34
CA TYR A 332 -3.83 14.38 11.80
C TYR A 332 -2.72 14.65 12.83
N LEU A 333 -2.51 15.90 13.25
CA LEU A 333 -1.46 16.25 14.23
C LEU A 333 -1.63 15.51 15.57
N GLY A 334 -2.87 15.24 15.98
CA GLY A 334 -3.15 14.47 17.21
C GLY A 334 -2.95 12.95 17.08
N ARG A 335 -2.78 12.41 15.87
CA ARG A 335 -2.89 10.97 15.59
C ARG A 335 -1.69 10.42 14.81
N SER A 336 -1.24 9.22 15.22
CA SER A 336 -0.22 8.44 14.53
C SER A 336 -0.84 7.29 13.71
N GLN A 337 -0.02 6.36 13.28
CA GLN A 337 -0.37 5.08 12.66
C GLN A 337 0.54 3.96 13.18
N PRO A 338 0.26 2.67 12.89
CA PRO A 338 1.11 1.56 13.30
C PRO A 338 2.58 1.77 12.96
N PRO A 339 3.52 1.63 13.94
CA PRO A 339 4.92 1.98 13.77
C PRO A 339 5.73 0.89 13.05
N PHE A 340 6.30 1.21 11.88
CA PHE A 340 7.11 0.32 11.07
C PHE A 340 8.51 0.88 10.72
N LEU A 341 8.88 2.04 11.24
CA LEU A 341 10.06 2.78 10.78
C LEU A 341 11.37 1.98 10.91
N THR A 342 11.54 1.18 11.98
CA THR A 342 12.80 0.43 12.18
C THR A 342 13.02 -0.62 11.10
N ASP A 343 11.99 -1.42 10.79
CA ASP A 343 12.10 -2.45 9.74
C ASP A 343 12.26 -1.82 8.35
N MET A 344 11.52 -0.72 8.07
CA MET A 344 11.63 0.02 6.82
C MET A 344 13.05 0.57 6.62
N SER A 345 13.61 1.20 7.64
CA SER A 345 14.98 1.75 7.62
C SER A 345 16.05 0.68 7.41
N LEU A 346 15.89 -0.46 8.07
CA LEU A 346 16.81 -1.59 7.92
C LEU A 346 16.76 -2.19 6.53
N ARG A 347 15.58 -2.32 5.94
CA ARG A 347 15.44 -2.80 4.55
C ARG A 347 16.10 -1.86 3.54
N VAL A 348 15.98 -0.54 3.73
CA VAL A 348 16.70 0.44 2.92
C VAL A 348 18.20 0.30 3.14
N PHE A 349 18.64 0.28 4.41
CA PHE A 349 20.06 0.18 4.75
C PHE A 349 20.73 -1.04 4.10
N GLU A 350 20.09 -2.20 4.10
CA GLU A 350 20.63 -3.39 3.45
C GLU A 350 20.88 -3.20 1.94
N ARG A 351 20.10 -2.34 1.29
CA ARG A 351 20.27 -2.03 -0.14
C ARG A 351 21.37 -1.00 -0.40
N ILE A 352 21.57 -0.05 0.51
CA ILE A 352 22.51 1.07 0.36
C ILE A 352 23.77 0.96 1.22
N LYS A 353 23.98 -0.12 1.97
CA LYS A 353 25.05 -0.25 2.98
C LYS A 353 26.47 -0.03 2.45
N HIS A 354 26.68 -0.11 1.16
CA HIS A 354 27.94 0.16 0.49
C HIS A 354 28.05 1.59 -0.08
N GLU A 355 27.01 2.40 0.05
CA GLU A 355 26.98 3.78 -0.42
C GLU A 355 27.52 4.75 0.66
N PRO A 356 28.16 5.86 0.25
CA PRO A 356 28.50 6.92 1.18
C PRO A 356 27.27 7.45 1.93
N GLY A 357 27.40 7.70 3.24
CA GLY A 357 26.31 8.23 4.08
C GLY A 357 25.28 7.20 4.53
N SER A 358 25.39 5.92 4.15
CA SER A 358 24.44 4.88 4.55
C SER A 358 24.37 4.69 6.08
N ILE A 359 25.50 4.78 6.77
CA ILE A 359 25.55 4.65 8.23
C ILE A 359 24.91 5.86 8.93
N ASP A 360 25.00 7.04 8.35
CA ASP A 360 24.37 8.25 8.88
C ASP A 360 22.86 8.21 8.64
N PHE A 361 22.42 7.72 7.49
CA PHE A 361 21.01 7.41 7.24
C PHE A 361 20.45 6.45 8.31
N LEU A 362 21.13 5.32 8.56
CA LEU A 362 20.71 4.37 9.58
C LEU A 362 20.70 5.00 10.97
N ARG A 363 21.74 5.77 11.33
CA ARG A 363 21.82 6.45 12.62
C ARG A 363 20.65 7.40 12.82
N THR A 364 20.39 8.26 11.86
CA THR A 364 19.31 9.27 11.92
C THR A 364 17.94 8.60 12.03
N SER A 365 17.65 7.60 11.22
CA SER A 365 16.36 6.93 11.24
C SER A 365 16.12 6.13 12.53
N ILE A 366 17.15 5.53 13.10
CA ILE A 366 17.04 4.82 14.39
C ILE A 366 16.88 5.81 15.56
N MET A 367 17.59 6.95 15.56
CA MET A 367 17.38 7.99 16.58
C MET A 367 15.96 8.58 16.49
N ALA A 368 15.45 8.78 15.30
CA ALA A 368 14.06 9.21 15.10
C ALA A 368 13.06 8.15 15.63
N ALA A 369 13.26 6.87 15.33
CA ALA A 369 12.42 5.78 15.84
C ALA A 369 12.48 5.68 17.38
N ILE A 370 13.64 5.91 18.01
CA ILE A 370 13.78 5.98 19.47
C ILE A 370 12.96 7.15 20.04
N LYS A 371 13.05 8.32 19.42
CA LYS A 371 12.25 9.49 19.84
C LYS A 371 10.76 9.18 19.75
N GLU A 372 10.28 8.67 18.62
CA GLU A 372 8.87 8.27 18.43
C GLU A 372 8.43 7.22 19.47
N TYR A 373 9.24 6.19 19.71
CA TYR A 373 8.96 5.15 20.68
C TYR A 373 8.66 5.74 22.08
N TYR A 374 9.48 6.70 22.54
CA TYR A 374 9.29 7.32 23.86
C TYR A 374 8.18 8.38 23.87
N SER A 375 8.12 9.23 22.83
CA SER A 375 7.17 10.35 22.81
C SER A 375 5.73 9.94 22.51
N VAL A 376 5.53 8.83 21.79
CA VAL A 376 4.23 8.38 21.34
C VAL A 376 3.81 7.10 22.07
N TRP A 377 4.52 6.00 21.82
CA TRP A 377 4.04 4.66 22.17
C TRP A 377 4.27 4.28 23.62
N MET A 378 5.29 4.82 24.26
CA MET A 378 5.57 4.62 25.70
C MET A 378 5.18 5.83 26.56
N ALA A 379 4.53 6.83 25.98
CA ALA A 379 3.94 7.97 26.67
C ALA A 379 2.46 7.73 27.03
N GLN A 380 2.01 8.41 28.09
CA GLN A 380 0.57 8.50 28.39
C GLN A 380 -0.14 9.33 27.31
N PRO A 381 -1.38 8.99 26.93
CA PRO A 381 -2.23 7.93 27.46
C PRO A 381 -2.11 6.57 26.74
N ARG A 382 -1.21 6.44 25.74
CA ARG A 382 -1.04 5.20 24.97
C ARG A 382 -0.43 4.07 25.80
N TYR A 383 0.59 4.37 26.61
CA TYR A 383 1.16 3.37 27.52
C TYR A 383 0.27 3.14 28.73
N ASP A 384 -0.13 1.90 28.95
CA ASP A 384 -0.87 1.48 30.12
C ASP A 384 0.09 0.98 31.22
N ALA A 385 0.20 1.75 32.29
CA ALA A 385 1.19 1.46 33.35
C ALA A 385 0.87 0.16 34.12
N GLU A 386 -0.41 -0.24 34.20
CA GLU A 386 -0.82 -1.43 34.95
C GLU A 386 -0.46 -2.72 34.21
N SER A 387 -0.81 -2.82 32.93
CA SER A 387 -0.44 -3.98 32.10
C SER A 387 1.02 -3.93 31.62
N GLY A 388 1.58 -2.72 31.51
CA GLY A 388 2.89 -2.47 30.90
C GLY A 388 2.92 -2.60 29.38
N LEU A 389 1.74 -2.59 28.73
CA LEU A 389 1.56 -2.68 27.28
C LEU A 389 1.05 -1.36 26.72
N SER A 390 1.12 -1.22 25.41
CA SER A 390 0.70 0.00 24.72
C SER A 390 -0.62 -0.21 23.97
N ARG A 391 -1.36 0.90 23.78
CA ARG A 391 -2.68 0.96 23.15
C ARG A 391 -2.68 2.02 22.05
N TYR A 392 -3.58 1.88 21.10
CA TYR A 392 -3.99 3.02 20.27
C TYR A 392 -4.92 3.90 21.10
N ARG A 393 -4.45 5.08 21.47
CA ARG A 393 -5.22 6.00 22.30
C ARG A 393 -4.78 7.44 22.05
N PRO A 394 -5.05 7.97 20.83
CA PRO A 394 -4.74 9.35 20.51
C PRO A 394 -5.62 10.31 21.31
N GLN A 395 -5.11 11.51 21.52
CA GLN A 395 -5.85 12.62 22.07
C GLN A 395 -6.66 13.32 20.98
N GLY A 396 -7.57 14.21 21.35
CA GLY A 396 -8.35 15.03 20.43
C GLY A 396 -9.67 15.49 21.02
N ILE A 397 -10.20 16.57 20.48
CA ILE A 397 -11.46 17.22 20.90
C ILE A 397 -12.45 17.17 19.75
N GLY A 398 -13.74 16.99 20.07
CA GLY A 398 -14.84 17.10 19.13
C GLY A 398 -14.92 15.99 18.09
N VAL A 399 -15.64 16.27 17.02
CA VAL A 399 -15.87 15.33 15.91
C VAL A 399 -14.63 15.28 15.02
N PRO A 400 -14.11 14.10 14.64
CA PRO A 400 -13.02 14.00 13.68
C PRO A 400 -13.39 14.61 12.31
N PRO A 401 -12.65 15.61 11.80
CA PRO A 401 -13.05 16.35 10.60
C PRO A 401 -12.71 15.63 9.27
N GLU A 402 -11.87 14.62 9.32
CA GLU A 402 -11.39 13.89 8.16
C GLU A 402 -12.41 12.90 7.57
N THR A 403 -13.56 12.76 8.18
CA THR A 403 -14.66 11.92 7.68
C THR A 403 -15.57 12.71 6.76
N GLU A 404 -16.35 12.00 5.94
CA GLU A 404 -17.41 12.64 5.16
C GLU A 404 -18.45 13.30 6.08
N ALA A 405 -18.99 14.45 5.67
CA ALA A 405 -19.93 15.23 6.48
C ALA A 405 -21.14 14.42 6.99
N THR A 406 -21.55 13.39 6.24
CA THR A 406 -22.69 12.52 6.58
C THR A 406 -22.34 11.35 7.48
N HIS A 407 -21.05 11.05 7.68
CA HIS A 407 -20.61 9.84 8.39
C HIS A 407 -21.16 9.71 9.81
N PHE A 408 -21.15 10.81 10.57
CA PHE A 408 -21.60 10.81 11.95
C PHE A 408 -23.02 11.37 12.15
N VAL A 409 -23.78 11.64 11.10
CA VAL A 409 -25.14 12.21 11.23
C VAL A 409 -26.02 11.37 12.15
N HIS A 410 -26.03 10.05 11.95
CA HIS A 410 -26.84 9.13 12.75
C HIS A 410 -26.43 9.08 14.24
N ILE A 411 -25.18 9.42 14.56
CA ILE A 411 -24.68 9.50 15.94
C ILE A 411 -25.01 10.85 16.58
N LEU A 412 -24.82 11.95 15.84
CA LEU A 412 -24.88 13.32 16.35
C LEU A 412 -26.30 13.93 16.34
N GLU A 413 -27.15 13.54 15.37
CA GLU A 413 -28.50 14.09 15.23
C GLU A 413 -29.40 13.90 16.50
N PRO A 414 -29.38 12.77 17.22
CA PRO A 414 -30.11 12.63 18.45
C PRO A 414 -29.71 13.66 19.52
N TYR A 415 -28.41 14.01 19.59
CA TYR A 415 -27.91 15.00 20.55
C TYR A 415 -28.24 16.42 20.09
N ALA A 416 -28.17 16.74 18.80
CA ALA A 416 -28.65 18.02 18.28
C ALA A 416 -30.12 18.26 18.64
N LYS A 417 -30.99 17.28 18.45
CA LYS A 417 -32.40 17.31 18.87
C LYS A 417 -32.58 17.48 20.38
N LYS A 418 -31.76 16.77 21.18
CA LYS A 418 -31.75 16.88 22.67
C LYS A 418 -31.49 18.32 23.11
N HIS A 419 -30.60 19.04 22.42
CA HIS A 419 -30.23 20.42 22.74
C HIS A 419 -31.07 21.47 22.01
N GLY A 420 -31.99 21.06 21.14
CA GLY A 420 -32.84 21.98 20.36
C GLY A 420 -32.05 22.82 19.35
N MET A 421 -30.94 22.27 18.82
CA MET A 421 -30.05 22.91 17.88
C MET A 421 -30.17 22.25 16.51
N THR A 422 -29.77 22.98 15.44
CA THR A 422 -29.49 22.32 14.16
C THR A 422 -28.27 21.42 14.28
N PHE A 423 -28.07 20.55 13.28
CA PHE A 423 -26.92 19.65 13.27
C PHE A 423 -25.59 20.45 13.32
N GLU A 424 -25.46 21.45 12.49
CA GLU A 424 -24.26 22.29 12.36
C GLU A 424 -24.01 23.11 13.65
N GLU A 425 -25.06 23.71 14.23
CA GLU A 425 -24.96 24.43 15.51
C GLU A 425 -24.49 23.51 16.63
N PHE A 426 -25.02 22.28 16.68
CA PHE A 426 -24.62 21.33 17.70
C PHE A 426 -23.17 20.89 17.51
N VAL A 427 -22.75 20.52 16.28
CA VAL A 427 -21.37 20.10 15.99
C VAL A 427 -20.39 21.22 16.35
N HIS A 428 -20.70 22.49 15.98
CA HIS A 428 -19.86 23.63 16.35
C HIS A 428 -19.81 23.81 17.88
N ALA A 429 -20.95 23.76 18.58
CA ALA A 429 -21.00 23.92 20.02
C ALA A 429 -20.27 22.80 20.77
N TYR A 430 -20.39 21.56 20.29
CA TYR A 430 -19.70 20.41 20.85
C TYR A 430 -18.17 20.48 20.61
N ASN A 431 -17.74 20.77 19.39
CA ASN A 431 -16.32 20.93 19.05
C ASN A 431 -15.62 22.00 19.91
N HIS A 432 -16.34 23.10 20.26
CA HIS A 432 -15.81 24.21 21.07
C HIS A 432 -16.16 24.06 22.57
N ARG A 433 -16.57 22.88 23.03
CA ARG A 433 -16.91 22.58 24.42
C ARG A 433 -17.96 23.51 25.04
N LYS A 434 -18.81 24.14 24.22
CA LYS A 434 -19.99 24.91 24.68
C LYS A 434 -21.11 24.00 25.13
N VAL A 435 -21.15 22.78 24.60
CA VAL A 435 -22.00 21.67 25.00
C VAL A 435 -21.10 20.51 25.39
N LEU A 436 -21.38 19.88 26.53
CA LEU A 436 -20.63 18.73 27.04
C LEU A 436 -21.49 17.48 26.95
N GLU A 437 -21.01 16.46 26.25
CA GLU A 437 -21.65 15.15 26.11
C GLU A 437 -20.61 14.04 26.36
N PRO A 438 -20.47 13.58 27.62
CA PRO A 438 -19.45 12.57 27.98
C PRO A 438 -19.57 11.25 27.18
N GLU A 439 -20.78 10.87 26.77
CA GLU A 439 -21.01 9.68 25.96
C GLU A 439 -20.44 9.85 24.54
N LEU A 440 -20.51 11.06 23.97
CA LEU A 440 -19.87 11.37 22.68
C LEU A 440 -18.36 11.47 22.82
N ASP A 441 -17.86 12.01 23.91
CA ASP A 441 -16.42 12.07 24.19
C ASP A 441 -15.83 10.66 24.25
N ASP A 442 -16.51 9.73 24.91
CA ASP A 442 -16.12 8.31 24.94
C ASP A 442 -16.21 7.66 23.55
N TYR A 443 -17.31 7.90 22.82
CA TYR A 443 -17.47 7.41 21.46
C TYR A 443 -16.33 7.86 20.55
N PHE A 444 -16.01 9.17 20.51
CA PHE A 444 -14.97 9.71 19.66
C PHE A 444 -13.56 9.37 20.12
N LEU A 445 -13.34 9.11 21.41
CA LEU A 445 -12.08 8.55 21.90
C LEU A 445 -11.82 7.19 21.25
N HIS A 446 -12.82 6.31 21.23
CA HIS A 446 -12.71 5.00 20.61
C HIS A 446 -12.61 5.08 19.08
N ASP A 447 -13.37 5.95 18.43
CA ASP A 447 -13.31 6.17 16.98
C ASP A 447 -11.91 6.63 16.54
N ARG A 448 -11.32 7.60 17.25
CA ARG A 448 -9.93 8.03 16.97
C ARG A 448 -8.92 6.90 17.15
N ALA A 449 -9.10 6.05 18.15
CA ALA A 449 -8.23 4.91 18.39
C ALA A 449 -8.33 3.85 17.28
N VAL A 450 -9.54 3.60 16.75
CA VAL A 450 -9.76 2.75 15.59
C VAL A 450 -8.97 3.28 14.40
N ARG A 451 -9.06 4.58 14.11
CA ARG A 451 -8.36 5.20 12.97
C ARG A 451 -6.85 5.24 13.16
N GLU A 452 -6.36 5.42 14.39
CA GLU A 452 -4.91 5.32 14.68
C GLU A 452 -4.37 3.91 14.45
N SER A 453 -5.21 2.88 14.66
CA SER A 453 -4.83 1.48 14.42
C SER A 453 -4.71 1.13 12.94
N GLY A 454 -5.25 1.95 12.04
CA GLY A 454 -5.35 1.68 10.62
C GLY A 454 -6.42 0.63 10.24
N HIS A 455 -7.16 0.08 11.21
CA HIS A 455 -8.22 -0.93 10.98
C HIS A 455 -9.63 -0.31 11.04
N ASP A 456 -9.79 0.83 10.40
CA ASP A 456 -11.05 1.56 10.38
C ASP A 456 -11.92 1.12 9.17
N THR A 457 -13.07 0.40 9.42
CA THR A 457 -13.54 0.05 10.75
C THR A 457 -13.66 -1.46 10.94
N SER A 458 -13.79 -1.91 12.18
CA SER A 458 -13.91 -3.34 12.53
C SER A 458 -14.71 -3.51 13.81
N TYR A 459 -15.51 -4.56 13.88
CA TYR A 459 -16.20 -4.98 15.12
C TYR A 459 -15.23 -5.45 16.22
N ARG A 460 -14.00 -5.85 15.84
CA ARG A 460 -12.89 -6.11 16.76
C ARG A 460 -12.65 -4.94 17.72
N LEU A 461 -12.79 -3.72 17.20
CA LEU A 461 -12.38 -2.48 17.86
C LEU A 461 -13.54 -1.59 18.30
N GLU A 462 -14.77 -1.98 17.95
CA GLU A 462 -15.96 -1.16 18.17
C GLU A 462 -16.14 -0.78 19.63
N ARG A 463 -16.16 0.53 19.94
CA ARG A 463 -16.39 1.12 21.28
C ARG A 463 -15.43 0.63 22.38
N VAL A 464 -14.32 -0.01 22.00
CA VAL A 464 -13.32 -0.53 22.96
C VAL A 464 -11.88 -0.24 22.56
N ALA A 465 -11.63 0.21 21.33
CA ALA A 465 -10.29 0.35 20.76
C ALA A 465 -9.29 1.06 21.68
N ALA A 466 -9.69 2.21 22.27
CA ALA A 466 -8.82 2.98 23.16
C ALA A 466 -8.45 2.26 24.48
N ASN A 467 -9.14 1.18 24.80
CA ASN A 467 -8.90 0.36 25.99
C ASN A 467 -8.12 -0.92 25.68
N LEU A 468 -7.86 -1.21 24.39
CA LEU A 468 -7.22 -2.44 23.98
C LEU A 468 -5.70 -2.28 23.84
N ALA A 469 -4.95 -3.05 24.61
CA ALA A 469 -3.61 -3.40 24.23
C ALA A 469 -3.72 -4.43 23.09
N THR A 470 -3.47 -3.98 21.86
CA THR A 470 -3.67 -4.81 20.68
C THR A 470 -2.45 -5.67 20.36
N VAL A 471 -2.68 -6.85 19.79
CA VAL A 471 -1.63 -7.80 19.39
C VAL A 471 -0.69 -7.17 18.36
N ASP A 472 -1.26 -6.48 17.37
CA ASP A 472 -0.53 -5.80 16.31
C ASP A 472 0.44 -4.75 16.86
N LEU A 473 -0.04 -3.74 17.62
CA LEU A 473 0.81 -2.68 18.14
C LEU A 473 1.96 -3.24 19.02
N ASN A 474 1.63 -4.18 19.91
CA ASN A 474 2.64 -4.71 20.82
C ASN A 474 3.66 -5.62 20.09
N SER A 475 3.28 -6.27 18.99
CA SER A 475 4.20 -6.95 18.09
C SER A 475 5.15 -5.97 17.38
N LEU A 476 4.62 -4.84 16.90
CA LEU A 476 5.42 -3.78 16.28
C LEU A 476 6.43 -3.16 17.24
N LEU A 477 6.02 -2.88 18.47
CA LEU A 477 6.91 -2.32 19.48
C LEU A 477 7.99 -3.32 19.92
N TYR A 478 7.66 -4.62 19.99
CA TYR A 478 8.68 -5.65 20.18
C TYR A 478 9.70 -5.66 19.04
N LYS A 479 9.22 -5.50 17.81
CA LYS A 479 10.11 -5.39 16.64
C LYS A 479 11.01 -4.16 16.71
N TYR A 480 10.47 -2.99 17.09
CA TYR A 480 11.27 -1.80 17.37
C TYR A 480 12.37 -2.08 18.38
N GLU A 481 12.01 -2.67 19.52
CA GLU A 481 12.93 -2.98 20.62
C GLU A 481 14.07 -3.90 20.18
N THR A 482 13.76 -4.94 19.42
CA THR A 482 14.75 -5.90 18.91
C THR A 482 15.62 -5.32 17.80
N ASP A 483 15.02 -4.53 16.89
CA ASP A 483 15.75 -3.90 15.80
C ASP A 483 16.73 -2.85 16.31
N ILE A 484 16.30 -1.97 17.24
CA ILE A 484 17.14 -0.96 17.84
C ILE A 484 18.31 -1.62 18.60
N ALA A 485 18.03 -2.66 19.41
CA ALA A 485 19.08 -3.40 20.10
C ALA A 485 20.12 -3.96 19.11
N ARG A 486 19.65 -4.57 18.03
CA ARG A 486 20.50 -5.17 16.99
C ARG A 486 21.37 -4.12 16.30
N VAL A 487 20.78 -2.96 15.95
CA VAL A 487 21.50 -1.87 15.28
C VAL A 487 22.55 -1.25 16.20
N ILE A 488 22.20 -0.95 17.44
CA ILE A 488 23.15 -0.38 18.40
C ILE A 488 24.35 -1.31 18.61
N ARG A 489 24.09 -2.62 18.73
CA ARG A 489 25.14 -3.64 18.88
C ARG A 489 25.99 -3.78 17.63
N GLY A 490 25.36 -3.91 16.47
CA GLY A 490 26.05 -4.27 15.23
C GLY A 490 26.76 -3.11 14.54
N HIS A 491 26.27 -1.88 14.72
CA HIS A 491 26.75 -0.71 13.95
C HIS A 491 27.31 0.42 14.82
N PHE A 492 27.01 0.46 16.14
CA PHE A 492 27.41 1.56 17.02
C PHE A 492 28.16 1.12 18.27
N ASN A 493 28.80 -0.06 18.25
CA ASN A 493 29.64 -0.57 19.33
C ASN A 493 28.95 -0.55 20.72
N ASP A 494 27.70 -0.99 20.78
CA ASP A 494 26.81 -1.00 21.94
C ASP A 494 26.50 0.37 22.57
N LYS A 495 26.79 1.48 21.89
CA LYS A 495 26.54 2.85 22.38
C LYS A 495 26.07 3.74 21.25
N LEU A 496 24.84 4.25 21.33
CA LEU A 496 24.30 5.24 20.41
C LEU A 496 24.07 6.55 21.17
N PRO A 497 24.92 7.59 20.96
CA PRO A 497 24.67 8.93 21.50
C PRO A 497 23.39 9.52 20.84
N ILE A 498 22.51 10.03 21.70
CA ILE A 498 21.29 10.74 21.29
C ILE A 498 21.51 12.23 21.48
N PRO A 499 21.67 13.03 20.43
CA PRO A 499 21.85 14.46 20.50
C PRO A 499 20.54 15.18 20.84
N GLN A 500 20.65 16.46 21.24
CA GLN A 500 19.52 17.28 21.72
C GLN A 500 18.29 17.27 20.80
N GLU A 501 18.50 17.26 19.51
CA GLU A 501 17.43 17.28 18.50
C GLU A 501 16.51 16.02 18.51
N PHE A 502 17.05 14.90 19.01
CA PHE A 502 16.31 13.65 19.19
C PHE A 502 15.89 13.38 20.64
N CYS A 503 16.22 14.29 21.57
CA CYS A 503 15.73 14.21 22.95
C CYS A 503 14.28 14.65 23.06
N LEU A 504 13.62 14.18 24.12
CA LEU A 504 12.28 14.71 24.48
C LEU A 504 12.42 16.13 25.05
N PRO A 505 11.36 16.94 25.03
CA PRO A 505 11.38 18.25 25.65
C PRO A 505 11.88 18.20 27.10
N GLY A 506 12.86 19.03 27.43
CA GLY A 506 13.46 19.09 28.77
C GLY A 506 14.41 17.95 29.15
N GLN A 507 14.72 17.06 28.19
CA GLN A 507 15.72 16.00 28.39
C GLN A 507 17.07 16.42 27.83
N ASP A 508 18.15 16.14 28.58
CA ASP A 508 19.52 16.33 28.12
C ASP A 508 19.97 15.19 27.18
N PRO A 509 20.99 15.44 26.33
CA PRO A 509 21.62 14.40 25.52
C PRO A 509 22.06 13.20 26.37
N TYR A 510 21.83 12.00 25.84
CA TYR A 510 22.12 10.77 26.58
C TYR A 510 22.62 9.66 25.64
N VAL A 511 22.90 8.48 26.15
CA VAL A 511 23.41 7.35 25.37
C VAL A 511 22.46 6.16 25.53
N GLU A 512 21.98 5.64 24.42
CA GLU A 512 21.26 4.37 24.36
C GLU A 512 22.23 3.20 24.21
N THR A 513 21.84 2.05 24.79
CA THR A 513 22.62 0.81 24.72
C THR A 513 21.76 -0.36 24.27
N SER A 514 22.36 -1.34 23.58
CA SER A 514 21.63 -2.54 23.15
C SER A 514 21.02 -3.29 24.34
N ALA A 515 21.71 -3.37 25.47
CA ALA A 515 21.23 -4.03 26.69
C ALA A 515 19.94 -3.40 27.26
N THR A 516 19.74 -2.09 27.09
CA THR A 516 18.49 -1.43 27.49
C THR A 516 17.33 -1.92 26.66
N TRP A 517 17.50 -2.01 25.36
CA TRP A 517 16.47 -2.44 24.41
C TRP A 517 16.19 -3.95 24.49
N ASP A 518 17.21 -4.79 24.72
CA ASP A 518 17.00 -6.22 25.00
C ASP A 518 16.12 -6.44 26.24
N ARG A 519 16.33 -5.67 27.32
CA ARG A 519 15.47 -5.77 28.52
C ARG A 519 14.03 -5.35 28.22
N ARG A 520 13.82 -4.32 27.40
CA ARG A 520 12.46 -3.89 26.97
C ARG A 520 11.77 -4.97 26.16
N ALA A 521 12.44 -5.53 25.16
CA ALA A 521 11.93 -6.61 24.32
C ALA A 521 11.58 -7.84 25.16
N LYS A 522 12.45 -8.25 26.09
CA LYS A 522 12.21 -9.37 27.02
C LYS A 522 10.97 -9.10 27.89
N LYS A 523 10.84 -7.89 28.43
CA LYS A 523 9.67 -7.49 29.23
C LYS A 523 8.39 -7.55 28.40
N ARG A 524 8.37 -6.94 27.21
CA ARG A 524 7.20 -6.93 26.33
C ARG A 524 6.77 -8.33 25.95
N LYS A 525 7.72 -9.19 25.56
CA LYS A 525 7.43 -10.60 25.27
C LYS A 525 6.73 -11.29 26.45
N ALA A 526 7.27 -11.15 27.65
CA ALA A 526 6.67 -11.76 28.84
C ALA A 526 5.25 -11.25 29.13
N LEU A 527 5.00 -9.94 28.86
CA LEU A 527 3.67 -9.37 29.03
C LEU A 527 2.69 -9.81 27.95
N MET A 528 3.13 -9.93 26.69
CA MET A 528 2.31 -10.48 25.61
C MET A 528 1.96 -11.95 25.87
N ASP A 529 2.93 -12.75 26.31
CA ASP A 529 2.69 -14.15 26.68
C ASP A 529 1.68 -14.25 27.84
N LYS A 530 1.75 -13.34 28.81
CA LYS A 530 0.85 -13.33 29.99
C LYS A 530 -0.58 -12.87 29.65
N TYR A 531 -0.74 -11.82 28.88
CA TYR A 531 -2.02 -11.14 28.72
C TYR A 531 -2.71 -11.44 27.38
N MET A 532 -1.95 -11.78 26.33
CA MET A 532 -2.49 -11.91 24.98
C MET A 532 -2.51 -13.35 24.46
N TRP A 533 -1.57 -14.19 24.88
CA TRP A 533 -1.55 -15.59 24.44
C TRP A 533 -2.64 -16.39 25.12
N ASN A 534 -3.43 -17.13 24.32
CA ASN A 534 -4.42 -18.08 24.81
C ASN A 534 -3.97 -19.50 24.46
N GLU A 535 -3.63 -20.30 25.45
CA GLU A 535 -3.09 -21.64 25.28
C GLU A 535 -4.12 -22.63 24.73
N GLU A 536 -5.38 -22.51 25.13
CA GLU A 536 -6.47 -23.37 24.69
C GLU A 536 -6.80 -23.15 23.22
N GLU A 537 -6.97 -21.90 22.82
CA GLU A 537 -7.26 -21.52 21.44
C GLU A 537 -6.03 -21.59 20.53
N GLY A 538 -4.81 -21.52 21.09
CA GLY A 538 -3.55 -21.49 20.33
C GLY A 538 -3.39 -20.24 19.50
N MET A 539 -3.92 -19.11 19.98
CA MET A 539 -3.96 -17.79 19.31
C MET A 539 -3.60 -16.67 20.27
N TYR A 540 -3.19 -15.54 19.70
CA TYR A 540 -3.10 -14.28 20.42
C TYR A 540 -4.40 -13.50 20.27
N PHE A 541 -4.86 -12.90 21.37
CA PHE A 541 -6.02 -12.02 21.45
C PHE A 541 -5.65 -10.66 22.03
N ASP A 542 -6.35 -9.62 21.63
CA ASP A 542 -6.21 -8.32 22.25
C ASP A 542 -6.62 -8.37 23.72
N TYR A 543 -5.95 -7.58 24.54
CA TYR A 543 -6.21 -7.48 25.97
C TYR A 543 -6.90 -6.17 26.31
N ASN A 544 -8.11 -6.24 26.85
CA ASN A 544 -8.83 -5.08 27.36
C ASN A 544 -8.25 -4.69 28.73
N THR A 545 -7.55 -3.55 28.77
CA THR A 545 -6.85 -3.07 29.97
C THR A 545 -7.79 -2.57 31.07
N VAL A 546 -9.04 -2.23 30.73
CA VAL A 546 -10.08 -1.79 31.69
C VAL A 546 -10.81 -3.01 32.26
N GLU A 547 -11.26 -3.91 31.39
CA GLU A 547 -11.97 -5.12 31.80
C GLU A 547 -11.02 -6.22 32.31
N LYS A 548 -9.72 -6.05 32.09
CA LYS A 548 -8.64 -6.99 32.52
C LYS A 548 -8.81 -8.42 32.00
N LYS A 549 -9.26 -8.54 30.73
CA LYS A 549 -9.47 -9.82 30.06
C LYS A 549 -9.15 -9.75 28.57
N GLN A 550 -8.93 -10.92 27.95
CA GLN A 550 -8.84 -11.04 26.50
C GLN A 550 -10.20 -10.80 25.84
N THR A 551 -10.18 -10.25 24.60
CA THR A 551 -11.43 -9.94 23.87
C THR A 551 -12.09 -11.16 23.26
N GLY A 552 -11.35 -12.19 22.89
CA GLY A 552 -11.86 -13.37 22.20
C GLY A 552 -12.21 -13.15 20.72
N TYR A 553 -11.90 -11.97 20.12
CA TYR A 553 -12.07 -11.75 18.68
C TYR A 553 -10.93 -12.40 17.91
N GLU A 554 -11.23 -13.37 17.04
CA GLU A 554 -10.29 -14.10 16.21
C GLU A 554 -9.91 -13.23 14.99
N SER A 555 -8.74 -12.59 15.05
CA SER A 555 -8.23 -11.67 14.02
C SER A 555 -6.96 -12.20 13.36
N ALA A 556 -6.75 -11.87 12.08
CA ALA A 556 -5.51 -12.17 11.35
C ALA A 556 -4.27 -11.51 11.96
N THR A 557 -4.43 -10.48 12.79
CA THR A 557 -3.33 -9.87 13.56
C THR A 557 -2.67 -10.85 14.53
N THR A 558 -3.29 -12.00 14.82
CA THR A 558 -2.69 -13.10 15.59
C THR A 558 -1.38 -13.64 14.97
N PHE A 559 -1.13 -13.40 13.67
CA PHE A 559 0.12 -13.79 13.00
C PHE A 559 1.24 -12.75 13.10
N TRP A 560 0.94 -11.52 13.55
CA TRP A 560 1.96 -10.48 13.67
C TRP A 560 3.06 -10.79 14.69
N PRO A 561 2.80 -11.55 15.80
CA PRO A 561 3.85 -12.11 16.65
C PRO A 561 4.85 -13.00 15.93
N MET A 562 4.44 -13.70 14.87
CA MET A 562 5.39 -14.46 14.03
C MET A 562 6.22 -13.51 13.16
N TRP A 563 5.61 -12.49 12.57
CA TRP A 563 6.33 -11.47 11.80
C TRP A 563 7.41 -10.76 12.65
N SER A 564 7.05 -10.33 13.84
CA SER A 564 7.98 -9.60 14.74
C SER A 564 9.03 -10.52 15.38
N GLY A 565 8.78 -11.83 15.44
CA GLY A 565 9.65 -12.81 16.10
C GLY A 565 9.42 -12.95 17.61
N VAL A 566 8.31 -12.41 18.15
CA VAL A 566 7.97 -12.52 19.57
C VAL A 566 7.41 -13.90 19.92
N ALA A 567 6.71 -14.56 18.98
CA ALA A 567 6.19 -15.91 19.20
C ALA A 567 7.31 -16.92 19.46
N THR A 568 7.05 -17.89 20.32
CA THR A 568 7.93 -19.07 20.45
C THR A 568 7.67 -20.05 19.31
N PRO A 569 8.60 -20.99 18.99
CA PRO A 569 8.34 -22.06 18.01
C PRO A 569 7.08 -22.86 18.31
N ARG A 570 6.78 -23.10 19.60
CA ARG A 570 5.56 -23.80 20.03
C ARG A 570 4.29 -22.98 19.73
N GLN A 571 4.31 -21.68 19.99
CA GLN A 571 3.21 -20.78 19.67
C GLN A 571 3.01 -20.66 18.15
N ALA A 572 4.11 -20.56 17.39
CA ALA A 572 4.05 -20.57 15.93
C ALA A 572 3.41 -21.85 15.38
N ALA A 573 3.79 -23.03 15.91
CA ALA A 573 3.16 -24.30 15.53
C ALA A 573 1.65 -24.32 15.86
N ALA A 574 1.26 -23.78 17.02
CA ALA A 574 -0.15 -23.66 17.38
C ALA A 574 -0.92 -22.70 16.46
N LEU A 575 -0.32 -21.56 16.12
CA LEU A 575 -0.91 -20.59 15.17
C LEU A 575 -1.15 -21.23 13.79
N ILE A 576 -0.20 -22.00 13.29
CA ILE A 576 -0.35 -22.68 12.00
C ILE A 576 -1.40 -23.81 12.07
N SER A 577 -1.43 -24.58 13.15
CA SER A 577 -2.33 -25.73 13.24
C SER A 577 -3.75 -25.39 13.68
N LYS A 578 -3.96 -24.32 14.46
CA LYS A 578 -5.26 -23.96 15.04
C LYS A 578 -5.83 -22.65 14.50
N ALA A 579 -5.00 -21.60 14.32
CA ALA A 579 -5.47 -20.29 13.88
C ALA A 579 -5.60 -20.19 12.36
N LEU A 580 -4.58 -20.68 11.62
CA LEU A 580 -4.58 -20.59 10.16
C LEU A 580 -5.83 -21.23 9.51
N PRO A 581 -6.29 -22.43 9.90
CA PRO A 581 -7.49 -23.03 9.32
C PRO A 581 -8.79 -22.25 9.56
N LYS A 582 -8.81 -21.34 10.56
CA LYS A 582 -9.97 -20.49 10.85
C LYS A 582 -10.02 -19.21 9.98
N LEU A 583 -8.85 -18.79 9.47
CA LEU A 583 -8.66 -17.48 8.82
C LEU A 583 -8.30 -17.60 7.33
N GLU A 584 -7.88 -18.78 6.89
CA GLU A 584 -7.54 -19.05 5.50
C GLU A 584 -8.79 -19.29 4.66
N GLU A 585 -8.95 -18.51 3.60
CA GLU A 585 -10.05 -18.56 2.66
C GLU A 585 -9.56 -18.83 1.23
N TYR A 586 -10.47 -18.76 0.26
CA TYR A 586 -10.17 -18.97 -1.16
C TYR A 586 -9.06 -18.04 -1.69
N GLY A 587 -9.14 -16.73 -1.40
CA GLY A 587 -8.22 -15.71 -1.88
C GLY A 587 -7.08 -15.37 -0.92
N GLY A 588 -6.87 -16.12 0.15
CA GLY A 588 -5.85 -15.87 1.17
C GLY A 588 -6.43 -15.71 2.57
N LEU A 589 -5.88 -14.81 3.40
CA LEU A 589 -6.37 -14.59 4.76
C LEU A 589 -7.53 -13.59 4.80
N ALA A 590 -8.60 -13.93 5.49
CA ALA A 590 -9.61 -12.97 5.93
C ALA A 590 -9.11 -12.19 7.16
N SER A 591 -9.63 -10.97 7.36
CA SER A 591 -9.24 -10.08 8.47
C SER A 591 -9.59 -10.64 9.84
N GLY A 592 -10.65 -11.43 9.91
CA GLY A 592 -11.11 -12.15 11.10
C GLY A 592 -11.98 -13.32 10.71
N THR A 593 -12.54 -14.02 11.68
CA THR A 593 -13.46 -15.13 11.42
C THR A 593 -14.90 -14.65 11.32
N GLU A 594 -15.73 -15.37 10.55
CA GLU A 594 -17.18 -15.11 10.47
C GLU A 594 -17.84 -15.17 11.86
N LYS A 595 -17.42 -16.14 12.68
CA LYS A 595 -17.87 -16.29 14.07
C LYS A 595 -17.63 -15.01 14.89
N SER A 596 -16.45 -14.41 14.80
CA SER A 596 -16.09 -13.21 15.58
C SER A 596 -16.77 -11.95 15.03
N ARG A 597 -16.94 -11.86 13.70
CA ARG A 597 -17.73 -10.78 13.09
C ARG A 597 -19.17 -10.82 13.57
N GLY A 598 -19.76 -12.03 13.70
CA GLY A 598 -21.15 -12.24 14.04
C GLY A 598 -22.13 -11.98 12.89
N PRO A 599 -23.44 -12.01 13.16
CA PRO A 599 -24.47 -11.85 12.13
C PRO A 599 -24.47 -10.43 11.55
N ILE A 600 -24.76 -10.33 10.25
CA ILE A 600 -24.89 -9.08 9.50
C ILE A 600 -26.38 -8.80 9.20
N GLY A 601 -26.75 -7.52 9.28
CA GLY A 601 -28.10 -7.04 8.99
C GLY A 601 -28.10 -5.51 8.84
N LEU A 602 -29.28 -4.93 8.69
CA LEU A 602 -29.44 -3.48 8.50
C LEU A 602 -28.82 -2.64 9.62
N GLU A 603 -29.01 -3.10 10.87
CA GLU A 603 -28.45 -2.42 12.07
C GLU A 603 -26.98 -2.79 12.34
N ARG A 604 -26.45 -3.75 11.60
CA ARG A 604 -25.10 -4.26 11.78
C ARG A 604 -24.49 -4.64 10.42
N PRO A 605 -24.09 -3.63 9.60
CA PRO A 605 -23.57 -3.85 8.24
C PRO A 605 -22.18 -4.49 8.26
N ASN A 606 -21.73 -4.95 7.10
CA ASN A 606 -20.35 -5.37 6.93
C ASN A 606 -19.39 -4.22 7.21
N ARG A 607 -18.31 -4.51 7.95
CA ARG A 607 -17.19 -3.59 8.14
C ARG A 607 -15.97 -4.08 7.37
N GLN A 608 -15.25 -3.14 6.80
CA GLN A 608 -14.20 -3.46 5.82
C GLN A 608 -12.99 -4.22 6.38
N TRP A 609 -12.73 -4.16 7.70
CA TRP A 609 -11.64 -4.88 8.36
C TRP A 609 -12.13 -6.12 9.13
N ASP A 610 -13.27 -6.65 8.76
CA ASP A 610 -13.83 -7.90 9.27
C ASP A 610 -13.93 -8.96 8.16
N TYR A 611 -14.35 -10.17 8.50
CA TYR A 611 -14.75 -11.19 7.53
C TYR A 611 -15.90 -10.67 6.64
N PRO A 612 -15.92 -10.86 5.33
CA PRO A 612 -15.07 -11.79 4.55
C PRO A 612 -13.88 -11.10 3.85
N PHE A 613 -13.50 -9.90 4.27
CA PHE A 613 -12.53 -9.10 3.54
C PHE A 613 -11.09 -9.42 3.92
N GLY A 614 -10.22 -9.46 2.92
CA GLY A 614 -8.78 -9.63 3.06
C GLY A 614 -8.02 -8.39 2.56
N TRP A 615 -6.90 -8.10 3.23
CA TRP A 615 -6.10 -6.92 3.03
C TRP A 615 -4.62 -7.25 2.86
N ALA A 616 -3.95 -6.55 1.95
CA ALA A 616 -2.54 -6.76 1.64
C ALA A 616 -1.60 -6.73 2.87
N PRO A 617 -1.74 -5.82 3.84
CA PRO A 617 -0.90 -5.81 5.04
C PRO A 617 -0.91 -7.15 5.79
N GLN A 618 -2.08 -7.69 6.04
CA GLN A 618 -2.23 -8.95 6.79
C GLN A 618 -1.64 -10.14 6.02
N GLN A 619 -1.80 -10.16 4.69
CA GLN A 619 -1.20 -11.17 3.83
C GLN A 619 0.33 -11.12 3.94
N MET A 620 0.95 -9.97 3.65
CA MET A 620 2.40 -9.84 3.59
C MET A 620 3.08 -10.12 4.92
N LEU A 621 2.51 -9.61 6.03
CA LEU A 621 3.08 -9.84 7.35
C LEU A 621 2.98 -11.32 7.77
N ALA A 622 1.88 -11.99 7.43
CA ALA A 622 1.74 -13.42 7.66
C ALA A 622 2.78 -14.23 6.87
N TRP A 623 2.96 -13.95 5.58
CA TRP A 623 3.95 -14.65 4.75
C TRP A 623 5.36 -14.53 5.32
N VAL A 624 5.80 -13.32 5.66
CA VAL A 624 7.11 -13.07 6.29
C VAL A 624 7.23 -13.79 7.62
N GLY A 625 6.17 -13.76 8.43
CA GLY A 625 6.12 -14.46 9.71
C GLY A 625 6.26 -15.98 9.55
N PHE A 626 5.56 -16.56 8.58
CA PHE A 626 5.59 -18.00 8.32
C PHE A 626 6.97 -18.44 7.83
N GLU A 627 7.57 -17.73 6.85
CA GLU A 627 8.95 -18.01 6.41
C GLU A 627 9.95 -17.95 7.58
N ARG A 628 9.81 -16.95 8.47
CA ARG A 628 10.69 -16.81 9.65
C ARG A 628 10.71 -18.06 10.55
N TYR A 629 9.61 -18.79 10.62
CA TYR A 629 9.47 -19.98 11.45
C TYR A 629 9.56 -21.30 10.66
N GLY A 630 9.93 -21.26 9.37
CA GLY A 630 10.13 -22.46 8.54
C GLY A 630 8.83 -23.03 7.97
N TYR A 631 7.77 -22.23 7.85
CA TYR A 631 6.49 -22.61 7.23
C TYR A 631 6.38 -22.03 5.80
N GLU A 632 7.41 -22.31 4.99
CA GLU A 632 7.48 -21.79 3.61
C GLU A 632 6.32 -22.30 2.73
N ALA A 633 5.85 -23.52 2.94
CA ALA A 633 4.75 -24.09 2.17
C ALA A 633 3.44 -23.35 2.40
N GLU A 634 3.15 -22.98 3.64
CA GLU A 634 1.98 -22.20 4.02
C GLU A 634 2.09 -20.75 3.48
N ALA A 635 3.27 -20.15 3.57
CA ALA A 635 3.53 -18.83 3.01
C ALA A 635 3.31 -18.82 1.48
N GLN A 636 3.85 -19.80 0.77
CA GLN A 636 3.70 -19.95 -0.67
C GLN A 636 2.24 -20.20 -1.07
N ARG A 637 1.52 -21.05 -0.32
CA ARG A 637 0.11 -21.35 -0.56
C ARG A 637 -0.74 -20.08 -0.46
N LEU A 638 -0.60 -19.33 0.63
CA LEU A 638 -1.34 -18.07 0.83
C LEU A 638 -0.97 -17.02 -0.22
N ALA A 639 0.32 -16.85 -0.52
CA ALA A 639 0.77 -15.94 -1.56
C ALA A 639 0.21 -16.31 -2.95
N TYR A 640 0.16 -17.62 -3.26
CA TYR A 640 -0.44 -18.09 -4.51
C TYR A 640 -1.93 -17.74 -4.58
N LYS A 641 -2.70 -18.08 -3.54
CA LYS A 641 -4.15 -17.79 -3.47
C LYS A 641 -4.43 -16.29 -3.65
N TRP A 642 -3.69 -15.44 -2.95
CA TRP A 642 -3.81 -13.98 -3.06
C TRP A 642 -3.46 -13.48 -4.46
N CYS A 643 -2.29 -13.85 -4.97
CA CYS A 643 -1.86 -13.45 -6.32
C CYS A 643 -2.81 -13.98 -7.41
N TYR A 644 -3.36 -15.20 -7.22
CA TYR A 644 -4.36 -15.75 -8.16
C TYR A 644 -5.63 -14.89 -8.20
N MET A 645 -6.20 -14.56 -7.05
CA MET A 645 -7.39 -13.73 -6.94
C MET A 645 -7.18 -12.36 -7.58
N VAL A 646 -6.05 -11.70 -7.29
CA VAL A 646 -5.70 -10.40 -7.89
C VAL A 646 -5.51 -10.54 -9.41
N THR A 647 -4.81 -11.58 -9.87
CA THR A 647 -4.61 -11.81 -11.31
C THR A 647 -5.93 -12.08 -12.03
N LYS A 648 -6.80 -12.86 -11.41
CA LYS A 648 -8.13 -13.18 -11.98
C LYS A 648 -9.00 -11.93 -12.11
N ALA A 649 -9.06 -11.10 -11.06
CA ALA A 649 -9.76 -9.81 -11.10
C ALA A 649 -9.16 -8.87 -12.17
N PHE A 650 -7.83 -8.79 -12.24
CA PHE A 650 -7.13 -8.01 -13.27
C PHE A 650 -7.48 -8.43 -14.70
N VAL A 651 -7.59 -9.73 -14.95
CA VAL A 651 -7.95 -10.28 -16.28
C VAL A 651 -9.40 -10.04 -16.63
N ASP A 652 -10.30 -10.26 -15.70
CA ASP A 652 -11.74 -10.25 -15.93
C ASP A 652 -12.32 -8.81 -15.93
N PHE A 653 -11.69 -7.88 -15.20
CA PHE A 653 -12.24 -6.54 -14.95
C PHE A 653 -11.27 -5.43 -15.40
N ASN A 654 -10.93 -5.44 -16.68
CA ASN A 654 -10.24 -4.34 -17.38
C ASN A 654 -8.91 -3.89 -16.74
N GLY A 655 -8.20 -4.80 -16.08
CA GLY A 655 -6.91 -4.47 -15.45
C GLY A 655 -7.01 -3.80 -14.08
N VAL A 656 -8.14 -3.91 -13.38
CA VAL A 656 -8.36 -3.32 -12.06
C VAL A 656 -7.49 -3.96 -10.98
N VAL A 657 -6.94 -3.13 -10.09
CA VAL A 657 -6.25 -3.52 -8.86
C VAL A 657 -6.75 -2.61 -7.75
N VAL A 658 -7.60 -3.16 -6.89
CA VAL A 658 -8.35 -2.41 -5.86
C VAL A 658 -7.73 -2.49 -4.49
N GLU A 659 -8.25 -1.72 -3.54
CA GLU A 659 -7.76 -1.56 -2.17
C GLU A 659 -7.81 -2.85 -1.35
N LYS A 660 -8.92 -3.60 -1.47
CA LYS A 660 -9.22 -4.81 -0.68
C LYS A 660 -10.07 -5.78 -1.51
N TYR A 661 -10.17 -7.00 -1.04
CA TYR A 661 -10.92 -8.05 -1.75
C TYR A 661 -11.77 -8.86 -0.78
N ASP A 662 -12.91 -9.35 -1.25
CA ASP A 662 -13.64 -10.42 -0.59
C ASP A 662 -12.90 -11.74 -0.89
N VAL A 663 -12.16 -12.24 0.08
CA VAL A 663 -11.28 -13.42 -0.09
C VAL A 663 -12.05 -14.74 -0.09
N THR A 664 -13.34 -14.71 0.14
CA THR A 664 -14.20 -15.92 0.07
C THR A 664 -14.77 -16.15 -1.31
N ARG A 665 -14.73 -15.13 -2.19
CA ARG A 665 -15.42 -15.16 -3.50
C ARG A 665 -14.49 -15.57 -4.64
N PRO A 666 -14.81 -16.67 -5.37
CA PRO A 666 -14.10 -17.04 -6.60
C PRO A 666 -14.44 -16.14 -7.79
N ILE A 667 -15.58 -15.44 -7.75
CA ILE A 667 -16.09 -14.54 -8.79
C ILE A 667 -16.28 -13.15 -8.16
N ASP A 668 -15.88 -12.10 -8.88
CA ASP A 668 -16.03 -10.69 -8.48
C ASP A 668 -15.45 -10.34 -7.09
N PRO A 669 -14.26 -10.82 -6.71
CA PRO A 669 -13.71 -10.57 -5.37
C PRO A 669 -13.44 -9.08 -5.07
N HIS A 670 -13.34 -8.24 -6.10
CA HIS A 670 -13.13 -6.80 -6.01
C HIS A 670 -14.43 -6.02 -5.71
N LYS A 671 -15.61 -6.62 -5.90
CA LYS A 671 -16.90 -6.03 -5.55
C LYS A 671 -17.14 -6.21 -4.06
N VAL A 672 -16.72 -5.22 -3.28
CA VAL A 672 -16.79 -5.21 -1.80
C VAL A 672 -17.95 -4.33 -1.35
N GLU A 673 -18.88 -4.91 -0.59
CA GLU A 673 -19.98 -4.21 0.03
C GLU A 673 -19.69 -4.01 1.53
N ALA A 674 -19.12 -2.86 1.87
CA ALA A 674 -18.82 -2.41 3.22
C ALA A 674 -19.17 -0.93 3.38
N GLU A 675 -19.05 -0.39 4.61
CA GLU A 675 -19.39 1.02 4.91
C GLU A 675 -18.58 2.04 4.11
N TYR A 676 -17.38 1.69 3.70
CA TYR A 676 -16.59 2.43 2.72
C TYR A 676 -16.51 1.63 1.43
N GLY A 677 -16.72 2.28 0.29
CA GLY A 677 -16.55 1.67 -1.02
C GLY A 677 -15.14 1.09 -1.23
N ASN A 678 -14.94 0.36 -2.29
CA ASN A 678 -13.64 -0.20 -2.62
C ASN A 678 -12.86 0.75 -3.53
N GLN A 679 -11.73 1.26 -3.06
CA GLN A 679 -10.92 2.20 -3.84
C GLN A 679 -10.39 1.52 -5.12
N GLY A 680 -10.64 2.18 -6.25
CA GLY A 680 -10.28 1.67 -7.58
C GLY A 680 -11.38 0.86 -8.26
N SER A 681 -12.55 0.61 -7.62
CA SER A 681 -13.68 -0.08 -8.26
C SER A 681 -14.64 0.86 -8.99
N ASP A 682 -14.77 2.11 -8.52
CA ASP A 682 -15.80 3.05 -8.99
C ASP A 682 -15.32 4.02 -10.07
N PHE A 683 -14.09 3.88 -10.55
CA PHE A 683 -13.61 4.78 -11.57
C PHE A 683 -14.07 4.33 -12.98
N LYS A 684 -14.25 5.32 -13.85
CA LYS A 684 -14.55 5.08 -15.27
C LYS A 684 -13.27 5.13 -16.08
N GLY A 685 -13.10 4.18 -16.99
CA GLY A 685 -11.98 4.15 -17.92
C GLY A 685 -10.92 3.10 -17.60
N VAL A 686 -9.72 3.34 -18.06
CA VAL A 686 -8.59 2.41 -17.93
C VAL A 686 -7.78 2.70 -16.68
N PRO A 687 -7.47 1.68 -15.84
CA PRO A 687 -6.61 1.86 -14.67
C PRO A 687 -5.22 2.39 -15.04
N ARG A 688 -4.83 3.49 -14.41
CA ARG A 688 -3.50 4.10 -14.59
C ARG A 688 -2.56 3.79 -13.42
N GLU A 689 -3.15 3.49 -12.29
CA GLU A 689 -2.50 3.04 -11.06
C GLU A 689 -3.32 1.91 -10.45
N GLY A 690 -2.67 1.00 -9.74
CA GLY A 690 -3.35 0.09 -8.82
C GLY A 690 -3.34 0.69 -7.41
N PHE A 691 -3.90 -0.01 -6.45
CA PHE A 691 -3.80 0.40 -5.04
C PHE A 691 -2.41 0.01 -4.48
N GLY A 692 -1.73 0.94 -3.82
CA GLY A 692 -0.31 0.86 -3.47
C GLY A 692 0.11 -0.42 -2.76
N TRP A 693 -0.52 -0.76 -1.63
CA TRP A 693 -0.16 -2.00 -0.92
C TRP A 693 -0.59 -3.29 -1.64
N VAL A 694 -1.62 -3.25 -2.52
CA VAL A 694 -1.96 -4.42 -3.35
C VAL A 694 -0.92 -4.60 -4.46
N ASN A 695 -0.48 -3.50 -5.10
CA ASN A 695 0.66 -3.52 -6.01
C ASN A 695 1.89 -4.16 -5.34
N ALA A 696 2.19 -3.73 -4.10
CA ALA A 696 3.30 -4.25 -3.33
C ALA A 696 3.14 -5.74 -3.00
N SER A 697 1.98 -6.13 -2.48
CA SER A 697 1.71 -7.52 -2.10
C SER A 697 1.78 -8.47 -3.30
N TYR A 698 1.36 -8.00 -4.46
CA TYR A 698 1.43 -8.79 -5.69
C TYR A 698 2.88 -9.09 -6.09
N VAL A 699 3.71 -8.05 -6.26
CA VAL A 699 5.11 -8.26 -6.67
C VAL A 699 5.94 -8.93 -5.59
N TYR A 700 5.64 -8.68 -4.30
CA TYR A 700 6.29 -9.33 -3.17
C TYR A 700 5.89 -10.81 -3.09
N GLY A 701 4.59 -11.12 -3.18
CA GLY A 701 4.07 -12.49 -3.17
C GLY A 701 4.67 -13.34 -4.30
N LEU A 702 4.85 -12.76 -5.49
CA LEU A 702 5.52 -13.46 -6.59
C LEU A 702 6.96 -13.89 -6.25
N GLN A 703 7.67 -13.22 -5.33
CA GLN A 703 9.02 -13.64 -4.92
C GLN A 703 9.00 -14.96 -4.13
N LEU A 704 7.91 -15.25 -3.43
CA LEU A 704 7.72 -16.49 -2.67
C LEU A 704 7.42 -17.69 -3.59
N LEU A 705 6.88 -17.44 -4.80
CA LEU A 705 6.45 -18.47 -5.72
C LEU A 705 7.59 -18.98 -6.60
N ASN A 706 7.70 -20.29 -6.72
CA ASN A 706 8.63 -20.90 -7.66
C ASN A 706 8.18 -20.76 -9.12
N ALA A 707 9.04 -21.14 -10.07
CA ALA A 707 8.78 -20.99 -11.51
C ALA A 707 7.56 -21.79 -12.00
N HIS A 708 7.25 -22.94 -11.37
CA HIS A 708 6.05 -23.74 -11.69
C HIS A 708 4.77 -23.02 -11.25
N MET A 709 4.76 -22.52 -10.03
CA MET A 709 3.65 -21.75 -9.48
C MET A 709 3.37 -20.50 -10.31
N ARG A 710 4.40 -19.72 -10.67
CA ARG A 710 4.23 -18.51 -11.50
C ARG A 710 3.68 -18.82 -12.90
N ARG A 711 4.06 -19.97 -13.51
CA ARG A 711 3.50 -20.40 -14.80
C ARG A 711 2.04 -20.79 -14.66
N ALA A 712 1.68 -21.55 -13.62
CA ALA A 712 0.30 -21.95 -13.36
C ALA A 712 -0.58 -20.72 -13.07
N LEU A 713 -0.08 -19.78 -12.29
CA LEU A 713 -0.74 -18.49 -12.01
C LEU A 713 -1.01 -17.70 -13.30
N GLY A 714 -0.02 -17.61 -14.19
CA GLY A 714 -0.17 -16.96 -15.51
C GLY A 714 -1.12 -17.66 -16.47
N ALA A 715 -1.38 -18.94 -16.23
CA ALA A 715 -2.41 -19.71 -16.92
C ALA A 715 -3.77 -19.68 -16.21
N LEU A 716 -3.94 -18.87 -15.17
CA LEU A 716 -5.13 -18.78 -14.32
C LEU A 716 -5.56 -20.14 -13.75
N THR A 717 -4.58 -20.92 -13.28
CA THR A 717 -4.84 -22.20 -12.61
C THR A 717 -5.06 -21.94 -11.13
N GLU A 718 -6.18 -22.39 -10.58
CA GLU A 718 -6.46 -22.32 -9.14
C GLU A 718 -5.47 -23.15 -8.33
N TYR A 719 -5.23 -22.79 -7.06
CA TYR A 719 -4.25 -23.45 -6.23
C TYR A 719 -4.50 -24.96 -6.10
N ASP A 720 -5.73 -25.38 -5.82
CA ASP A 720 -6.07 -26.80 -5.64
C ASP A 720 -5.94 -27.59 -6.95
N ALA A 721 -6.25 -26.98 -8.08
CA ALA A 721 -6.04 -27.58 -9.40
C ALA A 721 -4.54 -27.70 -9.73
N PHE A 722 -3.74 -26.72 -9.34
CA PHE A 722 -2.28 -26.75 -9.46
C PHE A 722 -1.69 -27.89 -8.62
N VAL A 723 -2.09 -28.03 -7.36
CA VAL A 723 -1.61 -29.10 -6.46
C VAL A 723 -1.94 -30.48 -7.04
N LYS A 724 -3.21 -30.70 -7.41
CA LYS A 724 -3.64 -31.98 -8.04
C LYS A 724 -2.84 -32.31 -9.29
N ALA A 725 -2.57 -31.33 -10.15
CA ALA A 725 -1.79 -31.54 -11.37
C ALA A 725 -0.32 -31.89 -11.04
N THR A 726 0.26 -31.26 -10.02
CA THR A 726 1.64 -31.51 -9.59
C THR A 726 1.81 -32.89 -8.97
N GLU A 727 0.89 -33.30 -8.09
CA GLU A 727 0.84 -34.65 -7.50
C GLU A 727 0.68 -35.74 -8.58
N ALA A 728 -0.17 -35.51 -9.60
CA ALA A 728 -0.34 -36.44 -10.70
C ALA A 728 0.92 -36.62 -11.57
N LEU A 729 1.82 -35.65 -11.56
CA LEU A 729 3.11 -35.68 -12.27
C LEU A 729 4.25 -36.24 -11.41
N GLY A 730 4.01 -36.55 -10.13
CA GLY A 730 4.99 -37.13 -9.22
C GLY A 730 6.03 -36.14 -8.69
N PHE A 731 5.70 -34.85 -8.64
CA PHE A 731 6.53 -33.79 -8.06
C PHE A 731 6.10 -33.40 -6.66
#